data_59e227a833d7cbca66033af1c7b5f522
#
_entry.id   59e227a833d7cbca66033af1c7b5f522
#
_cell.length_a   1.000
_cell.length_b   1.000
_cell.length_c   1.000
_cell.angle_alpha   90.00
_cell.angle_beta   90.00
_cell.angle_gamma   90.00
#
_symmetry.space_group_name_H-M   'P 1'
#
loop_
_entity.id
_entity.type
_entity.pdbx_description
1 polymer ?
#
loop_
_entity_poly.entity_id
_entity_poly.type
_entity_poly.pdbx_seq_one_letter_code
_entity_poly.pdbx_strand_id
1 'polypeptide(L)'
;MTAPSPRNAPRNGPRRAPRTRRGARAANTRSGKPRRLWLRRILWAALAVAVLGLLFVGISYATIKPPKPNDIATAQASVIYYADGKTELQRISQINRESVNIADLPEHVGEAMLAAEDRGFYQENGVSPKGMLRAVIVAIKGGGATQGGSTITQQYVKNYFLSSDRTLTRKYKEILLSIKIDQQQSKQQILENYLNTIYYGRGAYGIETAAQAYYGKSAKDLTVEESAVLASVIRGPSIYDPQVAPENLKNVTTRWNYVLDGMVSQGWLDQATRQAMQFPTPIEWKPPTATGTNGYLVQLIKSELKAKLKLSDADIERGGLQVVSTIEKPRQDAAVAAVQESMPADAPDLRVGLASVVPGNGAVVALYGGADYATEQFNSATDAKMQAGSTFKPFTLIAALKEGKVNLRNTYNGASPQYFNEFKDPASDKPFSQQGGVRNFGNTGFGTIDVSTATANSVNTVYAQLNILATPKATAEAAKAAGVTSEVAANYGNVFGTSSVKVLEMANAYATIAAQGKQATPYFVTSAKSADGAFDYTVNPEVTQAFDADVMADTTYAMQQVVQRGSGKTALAVGRPLAGKTGTTSDNKAAWFDGFAPQLATAVGMYRPGPNGEELSMQDVGGYAEITGGSLPIKVWTAYMKVALDGVEVQKFPEPVYMNKSSLQPTPTVEPSTAEPTPTPAETPADQPTQPTQPIRSPTPTPSATPTPSASSSTGNGNGNGNGNNPTPTIPRPPAPAQ
;
A
#
# COMPACT_ATOMS: atom_id res chain seq x y z
N MET A 1 -19.83 -12.62 34.99
CA MET A 1 -20.86 -12.71 36.04
C MET A 1 -21.89 -13.72 35.58
N THR A 2 -21.78 -14.91 36.10
CA THR A 2 -22.75 -15.72 36.85
C THR A 2 -23.86 -16.36 36.04
N ALA A 3 -23.71 -17.64 35.85
CA ALA A 3 -24.79 -18.63 35.75
C ALA A 3 -25.71 -18.54 37.00
N PRO A 4 -26.88 -19.21 37.09
CA PRO A 4 -26.86 -20.62 37.37
C PRO A 4 -28.04 -21.49 36.83
N SER A 5 -27.78 -22.79 36.80
CA SER A 5 -28.74 -23.90 36.95
C SER A 5 -29.36 -23.91 38.34
N PRO A 6 -30.54 -24.57 38.60
CA PRO A 6 -30.51 -25.93 39.15
C PRO A 6 -31.72 -26.86 38.85
N ARG A 7 -31.45 -28.14 38.85
CA ARG A 7 -31.96 -29.24 39.73
C ARG A 7 -33.46 -29.32 40.06
N ASN A 8 -34.17 -30.45 39.80
CA ASN A 8 -34.32 -31.58 40.76
C ASN A 8 -35.33 -32.62 40.24
N ALA A 9 -34.99 -33.87 40.43
CA ALA A 9 -35.90 -35.01 40.51
C ALA A 9 -36.55 -35.05 41.95
N PRO A 10 -37.60 -35.86 42.28
CA PRO A 10 -37.43 -37.27 42.55
C PRO A 10 -38.64 -38.23 42.38
N ARG A 11 -38.34 -39.50 42.26
CA ARG A 11 -38.85 -40.73 42.94
C ARG A 11 -40.34 -40.93 43.17
N ASN A 12 -40.92 -42.09 42.70
CA ASN A 12 -41.19 -43.31 43.53
C ASN A 12 -42.09 -44.29 42.78
N GLY A 13 -41.73 -45.56 42.74
CA GLY A 13 -42.57 -46.71 42.48
C GLY A 13 -43.32 -47.15 43.72
N PRO A 14 -43.79 -48.35 43.91
CA PRO A 14 -43.92 -49.57 43.11
C PRO A 14 -45.32 -50.29 43.22
N ARG A 15 -45.57 -51.39 42.59
CA ARG A 15 -46.22 -52.64 43.07
C ARG A 15 -47.10 -53.43 42.13
N ARG A 16 -46.63 -54.63 41.87
CA ARG A 16 -47.29 -55.99 41.96
C ARG A 16 -48.34 -56.42 40.93
N ALA A 17 -47.96 -57.55 40.33
CA ALA A 17 -48.71 -58.56 39.60
C ALA A 17 -49.95 -59.12 40.34
N PRO A 18 -50.84 -60.00 39.77
CA PRO A 18 -50.45 -61.34 39.36
C PRO A 18 -51.17 -61.96 38.11
N ARG A 19 -50.48 -62.95 37.55
CA ARG A 19 -50.89 -64.24 36.96
C ARG A 19 -52.34 -64.42 36.45
N THR A 20 -52.45 -64.88 35.15
CA THR A 20 -53.00 -66.21 34.87
C THR A 20 -52.65 -66.77 33.47
N ARG A 21 -52.59 -68.08 33.44
CA ARG A 21 -52.16 -69.03 32.43
C ARG A 21 -53.11 -69.20 31.22
N ARG A 22 -52.53 -69.78 30.19
CA ARG A 22 -52.91 -70.75 29.13
C ARG A 22 -52.77 -70.10 27.78
N GLY A 23 -52.00 -70.51 26.81
CA GLY A 23 -51.68 -71.85 26.39
C GLY A 23 -52.18 -72.02 24.98
N ALA A 24 -51.31 -71.99 23.94
CA ALA A 24 -51.48 -72.79 22.74
C ALA A 24 -50.25 -72.70 21.84
N ARG A 25 -49.90 -73.84 21.43
CA ARG A 25 -48.89 -74.17 20.37
C ARG A 25 -49.22 -73.47 19.07
N ALA A 26 -48.26 -72.95 18.35
CA ALA A 26 -48.15 -73.18 16.91
C ALA A 26 -46.79 -72.71 16.35
N ALA A 27 -46.14 -73.64 15.74
CA ALA A 27 -45.44 -73.63 14.50
C ALA A 27 -44.24 -72.70 14.31
N ASN A 28 -43.15 -73.29 14.42
CA ASN A 28 -41.85 -72.96 13.88
C ASN A 28 -41.91 -72.84 12.34
N THR A 29 -41.85 -71.62 11.79
CA THR A 29 -41.45 -71.44 10.40
C THR A 29 -40.17 -70.63 10.34
N ARG A 30 -39.08 -71.31 10.14
CA ARG A 30 -37.79 -70.77 9.72
C ARG A 30 -38.02 -70.00 8.39
N SER A 31 -38.05 -68.66 8.41
CA SER A 31 -37.77 -67.84 7.22
C SER A 31 -36.35 -67.30 7.33
N GLY A 32 -35.42 -68.09 6.91
CA GLY A 32 -34.10 -67.63 6.57
C GLY A 32 -34.19 -66.91 5.21
N LYS A 33 -33.57 -65.68 5.18
CA LYS A 33 -33.04 -64.95 4.04
C LYS A 33 -33.73 -63.65 3.56
N PRO A 34 -33.65 -62.56 4.36
CA PRO A 34 -33.60 -61.25 3.70
C PRO A 34 -32.18 -60.66 3.59
N ARG A 35 -31.19 -61.11 4.40
CA ARG A 35 -29.82 -60.53 4.41
C ARG A 35 -29.06 -60.70 3.10
N ARG A 36 -29.21 -61.84 2.36
CA ARG A 36 -28.51 -62.06 1.09
C ARG A 36 -29.07 -61.26 -0.09
N LEU A 37 -30.35 -60.97 -0.11
CA LEU A 37 -31.00 -60.16 -1.17
C LEU A 37 -30.59 -58.68 -1.02
N TRP A 38 -30.52 -58.14 0.21
CA TRP A 38 -30.11 -56.78 0.49
C TRP A 38 -28.60 -56.56 0.16
N LEU A 39 -27.73 -57.48 0.52
CA LEU A 39 -26.30 -57.46 0.13
C LEU A 39 -26.11 -57.52 -1.41
N ARG A 40 -26.91 -58.32 -2.12
CA ARG A 40 -26.89 -58.33 -3.59
C ARG A 40 -27.34 -57.02 -4.20
N ARG A 41 -28.37 -56.38 -3.67
CA ARG A 41 -28.85 -55.02 -4.11
C ARG A 41 -27.79 -53.98 -3.86
N ILE A 42 -27.10 -53.99 -2.72
CA ILE A 42 -25.97 -53.07 -2.42
C ILE A 42 -24.83 -53.35 -3.41
N LEU A 43 -24.46 -54.58 -3.66
CA LEU A 43 -23.41 -54.91 -4.62
C LEU A 43 -23.75 -54.47 -6.04
N TRP A 44 -25.02 -54.64 -6.50
CA TRP A 44 -25.46 -54.14 -7.79
C TRP A 44 -25.49 -52.62 -7.84
N ALA A 45 -25.91 -51.93 -6.78
CA ALA A 45 -25.88 -50.48 -6.65
C ALA A 45 -24.43 -49.96 -6.66
N ALA A 46 -23.53 -50.58 -5.89
CA ALA A 46 -22.12 -50.26 -5.92
C ALA A 46 -21.47 -50.47 -7.29
N LEU A 47 -21.85 -51.58 -7.97
CA LEU A 47 -21.36 -51.84 -9.33
C LEU A 47 -21.89 -50.79 -10.32
N ALA A 48 -23.17 -50.42 -10.23
CA ALA A 48 -23.76 -49.39 -11.06
C ALA A 48 -23.10 -48.02 -10.85
N VAL A 49 -22.83 -47.65 -9.61
CA VAL A 49 -22.07 -46.42 -9.26
C VAL A 49 -20.63 -46.49 -9.82
N ALA A 50 -19.97 -47.65 -9.71
CA ALA A 50 -18.62 -47.83 -10.27
C ALA A 50 -18.63 -47.72 -11.81
N VAL A 51 -19.60 -48.33 -12.49
CA VAL A 51 -19.75 -48.22 -13.94
C VAL A 51 -20.05 -46.80 -14.40
N LEU A 52 -20.98 -46.10 -13.71
CA LEU A 52 -21.25 -44.69 -13.99
C LEU A 52 -20.03 -43.80 -13.72
N GLY A 53 -19.24 -44.09 -12.66
CA GLY A 53 -18.00 -43.40 -12.39
C GLY A 53 -16.94 -43.61 -13.48
N LEU A 54 -16.81 -44.84 -13.96
CA LEU A 54 -15.90 -45.16 -15.07
C LEU A 54 -16.33 -44.50 -16.39
N LEU A 55 -17.64 -44.49 -16.68
CA LEU A 55 -18.19 -43.80 -17.84
C LEU A 55 -17.95 -42.31 -17.75
N PHE A 56 -18.16 -41.70 -16.59
CA PHE A 56 -17.90 -40.28 -16.36
C PHE A 56 -16.43 -39.93 -16.58
N VAL A 57 -15.49 -40.74 -16.03
CA VAL A 57 -14.04 -40.58 -16.26
C VAL A 57 -13.69 -40.73 -17.72
N GLY A 58 -14.23 -41.79 -18.40
CA GLY A 58 -14.02 -42.05 -19.83
C GLY A 58 -14.49 -40.89 -20.73
N ILE A 59 -15.70 -40.39 -20.49
CA ILE A 59 -16.23 -39.22 -21.22
C ILE A 59 -15.37 -37.95 -20.93
N SER A 60 -15.05 -37.71 -19.67
CA SER A 60 -14.18 -36.59 -19.30
C SER A 60 -12.81 -36.67 -19.98
N TYR A 61 -12.21 -37.85 -20.02
CA TYR A 61 -10.94 -38.08 -20.69
C TYR A 61 -11.04 -37.88 -22.22
N ALA A 62 -12.12 -38.37 -22.86
CA ALA A 62 -12.35 -38.18 -24.30
C ALA A 62 -12.55 -36.71 -24.69
N THR A 63 -13.28 -35.95 -23.86
CA THR A 63 -13.65 -34.56 -24.14
C THR A 63 -12.55 -33.55 -23.80
N ILE A 64 -11.66 -33.86 -22.85
CA ILE A 64 -10.58 -32.96 -22.47
C ILE A 64 -9.52 -32.91 -23.58
N LYS A 65 -9.28 -31.71 -24.12
CA LYS A 65 -8.26 -31.48 -25.14
C LYS A 65 -7.04 -30.83 -24.51
N PRO A 66 -5.81 -31.38 -24.67
CA PRO A 66 -4.60 -30.65 -24.33
C PRO A 66 -4.50 -29.45 -25.28
N PRO A 67 -4.23 -28.24 -24.78
CA PRO A 67 -3.88 -27.11 -25.65
C PRO A 67 -2.59 -27.45 -26.42
N LYS A 68 -2.44 -26.87 -27.61
CA LYS A 68 -1.22 -27.08 -28.40
C LYS A 68 -0.03 -26.40 -27.73
N PRO A 69 1.17 -27.00 -27.69
CA PRO A 69 2.35 -26.41 -27.07
C PRO A 69 2.70 -25.00 -27.61
N ASN A 70 2.43 -24.73 -28.88
CA ASN A 70 2.69 -23.43 -29.51
C ASN A 70 1.65 -22.35 -29.20
N ASP A 71 0.44 -22.71 -28.75
CA ASP A 71 -0.60 -21.71 -28.48
C ASP A 71 -0.25 -20.85 -27.25
N ILE A 72 0.69 -21.32 -26.42
CA ILE A 72 1.14 -20.63 -25.21
C ILE A 72 2.59 -20.11 -25.33
N ALA A 73 3.40 -20.66 -26.25
CA ALA A 73 4.70 -20.08 -26.59
C ALA A 73 4.56 -18.66 -27.20
N THR A 74 3.38 -18.35 -27.72
CA THR A 74 2.95 -17.01 -28.13
C THR A 74 2.19 -16.25 -27.04
N ALA A 75 2.19 -16.70 -25.77
CA ALA A 75 1.67 -15.89 -24.67
C ALA A 75 2.41 -14.55 -24.68
N GLN A 76 1.75 -13.56 -25.29
CA GLN A 76 2.29 -12.21 -25.42
C GLN A 76 2.55 -11.68 -24.01
N ALA A 77 3.69 -11.01 -23.85
CA ALA A 77 3.97 -10.30 -22.61
C ALA A 77 2.78 -9.40 -22.26
N SER A 78 2.39 -9.36 -21.01
CA SER A 78 1.39 -8.39 -20.59
C SER A 78 1.96 -6.98 -20.72
N VAL A 79 1.16 -6.07 -21.23
CA VAL A 79 1.56 -4.69 -21.45
C VAL A 79 0.61 -3.75 -20.72
N ILE A 80 1.18 -2.87 -19.94
CA ILE A 80 0.46 -1.73 -19.37
C ILE A 80 0.67 -0.54 -20.29
N TYR A 81 -0.43 0.02 -20.74
CA TYR A 81 -0.47 1.25 -21.52
C TYR A 81 -0.85 2.45 -20.67
N TYR A 82 -0.39 3.62 -21.07
CA TYR A 82 -0.96 4.88 -20.62
C TYR A 82 -2.44 4.97 -21.03
N ALA A 83 -3.14 6.02 -20.59
CA ALA A 83 -4.57 6.20 -20.80
C ALA A 83 -4.97 6.28 -22.30
N ASP A 84 -4.03 6.55 -23.20
CA ASP A 84 -4.26 6.55 -24.65
C ASP A 84 -4.44 5.14 -25.25
N GLY A 85 -4.17 4.07 -24.48
CA GLY A 85 -4.24 2.68 -24.88
C GLY A 85 -3.23 2.30 -25.99
N LYS A 86 -2.22 3.12 -26.24
CA LYS A 86 -1.24 2.94 -27.33
C LYS A 86 0.20 3.07 -26.83
N THR A 87 0.49 4.08 -26.04
CA THR A 87 1.83 4.31 -25.49
C THR A 87 2.09 3.35 -24.33
N GLU A 88 3.12 2.54 -24.45
CA GLU A 88 3.50 1.61 -23.38
C GLU A 88 4.02 2.39 -22.16
N LEU A 89 3.41 2.13 -21.01
CA LEU A 89 3.94 2.55 -19.72
C LEU A 89 5.00 1.55 -19.25
N GLN A 90 4.66 0.26 -19.33
CA GLN A 90 5.55 -0.84 -18.97
C GLN A 90 5.13 -2.12 -19.67
N ARG A 91 6.10 -2.82 -20.23
CA ARG A 91 5.94 -4.21 -20.65
C ARG A 91 6.27 -5.10 -19.46
N ILE A 92 5.30 -5.83 -18.97
CA ILE A 92 5.48 -6.86 -17.94
C ILE A 92 5.88 -8.12 -18.69
N SER A 93 7.10 -8.16 -19.10
CA SER A 93 7.71 -9.31 -19.72
C SER A 93 8.93 -9.68 -18.90
N GLN A 94 8.75 -10.60 -17.98
CA GLN A 94 9.88 -11.37 -17.48
C GLN A 94 9.97 -12.71 -18.23
N ILE A 95 9.32 -12.81 -19.36
CA ILE A 95 9.49 -13.94 -20.24
C ILE A 95 10.57 -13.58 -21.25
N ASN A 96 11.81 -13.47 -20.81
CA ASN A 96 12.92 -13.93 -21.60
C ASN A 96 12.81 -15.47 -21.60
N ARG A 97 11.83 -16.00 -22.32
CA ARG A 97 11.80 -17.40 -22.66
C ARG A 97 12.75 -17.59 -23.84
N GLU A 98 13.99 -17.68 -23.58
CA GLU A 98 14.87 -18.43 -24.45
C GLU A 98 14.57 -19.91 -24.16
N SER A 99 13.66 -20.47 -24.97
CA SER A 99 13.40 -21.91 -24.93
C SER A 99 14.67 -22.61 -25.35
N VAL A 100 15.21 -23.40 -24.47
CA VAL A 100 16.37 -24.26 -24.78
C VAL A 100 15.88 -25.63 -25.19
N ASN A 101 16.57 -26.24 -26.17
CA ASN A 101 16.38 -27.63 -26.50
C ASN A 101 17.11 -28.47 -25.42
N ILE A 102 16.43 -29.44 -24.86
CA ILE A 102 17.03 -30.33 -23.83
C ILE A 102 18.29 -31.03 -24.34
N ALA A 103 18.40 -31.29 -25.63
CA ALA A 103 19.58 -31.89 -26.25
C ALA A 103 20.82 -30.97 -26.22
N ASP A 104 20.64 -29.68 -26.04
CA ASP A 104 21.73 -28.69 -25.93
C ASP A 104 22.16 -28.45 -24.47
N LEU A 105 21.45 -29.07 -23.52
CA LEU A 105 21.75 -28.95 -22.09
C LEU A 105 22.60 -30.12 -21.61
N PRO A 106 23.50 -29.90 -20.63
CA PRO A 106 24.14 -30.98 -19.92
C PRO A 106 23.11 -31.92 -19.25
N GLU A 107 23.30 -33.21 -19.29
CA GLU A 107 22.38 -34.24 -18.74
C GLU A 107 22.04 -33.95 -17.26
N HIS A 108 23.04 -33.51 -16.48
CA HIS A 108 22.87 -33.22 -15.06
C HIS A 108 21.85 -32.11 -14.75
N VAL A 109 21.52 -31.24 -15.70
CA VAL A 109 20.46 -30.21 -15.52
C VAL A 109 19.10 -30.89 -15.36
N GLY A 110 18.76 -31.80 -16.27
CA GLY A 110 17.54 -32.59 -16.18
C GLY A 110 17.53 -33.54 -14.98
N GLU A 111 18.66 -34.23 -14.74
CA GLU A 111 18.83 -35.20 -13.64
C GLU A 111 18.66 -34.53 -12.26
N ALA A 112 19.18 -33.31 -12.04
CA ALA A 112 18.99 -32.59 -10.80
C ALA A 112 17.51 -32.29 -10.55
N MET A 113 16.75 -31.88 -11.59
CA MET A 113 15.31 -31.63 -11.48
C MET A 113 14.53 -32.91 -11.15
N LEU A 114 14.89 -34.04 -11.83
CA LEU A 114 14.31 -35.34 -11.55
C LEU A 114 14.64 -35.83 -10.14
N ALA A 115 15.87 -35.61 -9.67
CA ALA A 115 16.30 -35.99 -8.32
C ALA A 115 15.54 -35.19 -7.24
N ALA A 116 15.21 -33.91 -7.54
CA ALA A 116 14.48 -33.01 -6.63
C ALA A 116 13.00 -33.35 -6.53
N GLU A 117 12.34 -33.67 -7.67
CA GLU A 117 10.88 -33.64 -7.77
C GLU A 117 10.27 -35.00 -8.14
N ASP A 118 10.94 -35.81 -8.99
CA ASP A 118 10.32 -37.01 -9.55
C ASP A 118 11.37 -38.10 -9.99
N ARG A 119 11.92 -38.82 -9.06
CA ARG A 119 12.92 -39.88 -9.34
C ARG A 119 12.37 -41.04 -10.13
N GLY A 120 11.05 -41.18 -10.20
CA GLY A 120 10.37 -42.25 -10.95
C GLY A 120 9.90 -41.83 -12.34
N PHE A 121 10.21 -40.63 -12.80
CA PHE A 121 9.68 -40.01 -14.00
C PHE A 121 9.69 -40.90 -15.26
N TYR A 122 10.81 -41.58 -15.52
CA TYR A 122 10.94 -42.44 -16.68
C TYR A 122 10.14 -43.76 -16.59
N GLN A 123 9.74 -44.17 -15.35
CA GLN A 123 8.98 -45.38 -15.09
C GLN A 123 7.49 -45.15 -14.88
N GLU A 124 7.05 -43.90 -14.70
CA GLU A 124 5.67 -43.55 -14.39
C GLU A 124 4.93 -43.06 -15.66
N ASN A 125 3.61 -43.35 -15.73
CA ASN A 125 2.75 -42.95 -16.86
C ASN A 125 2.00 -41.67 -16.59
N GLY A 126 2.70 -40.54 -16.45
CA GLY A 126 2.14 -39.22 -16.25
C GLY A 126 1.67 -38.93 -14.82
N VAL A 127 1.30 -39.97 -14.06
CA VAL A 127 0.88 -39.88 -12.65
C VAL A 127 1.56 -40.98 -11.84
N SER A 128 1.79 -40.74 -10.56
CA SER A 128 2.36 -41.72 -9.62
C SER A 128 1.28 -42.28 -8.70
N PRO A 129 0.76 -43.50 -8.95
CA PRO A 129 -0.21 -44.09 -8.02
C PRO A 129 0.35 -44.32 -6.62
N LYS A 130 1.67 -44.66 -6.53
CA LYS A 130 2.38 -44.78 -5.24
C LYS A 130 2.49 -43.43 -4.53
N GLY A 131 2.78 -42.34 -5.25
CA GLY A 131 2.84 -40.99 -4.75
C GLY A 131 1.47 -40.48 -4.24
N MET A 132 0.41 -40.77 -5.01
CA MET A 132 -0.97 -40.41 -4.59
C MET A 132 -1.40 -41.15 -3.33
N LEU A 133 -1.15 -42.46 -3.25
CA LEU A 133 -1.48 -43.30 -2.08
C LEU A 133 -0.71 -42.80 -0.83
N ARG A 134 0.56 -42.49 -0.98
CA ARG A 134 1.38 -41.91 0.11
C ARG A 134 0.83 -40.59 0.58
N ALA A 135 0.45 -39.68 -0.34
CA ALA A 135 -0.15 -38.39 0.01
C ALA A 135 -1.45 -38.55 0.80
N VAL A 136 -2.32 -39.49 0.42
CA VAL A 136 -3.56 -39.82 1.14
C VAL A 136 -3.25 -40.35 2.55
N ILE A 137 -2.30 -41.25 2.71
CA ILE A 137 -1.91 -41.81 4.01
C ILE A 137 -1.35 -40.72 4.91
N VAL A 138 -0.53 -39.80 4.41
CA VAL A 138 0.02 -38.66 5.17
C VAL A 138 -1.08 -37.73 5.61
N ALA A 139 -2.04 -37.43 4.73
CA ALA A 139 -3.20 -36.57 5.04
C ALA A 139 -4.08 -37.17 6.16
N ILE A 140 -4.31 -38.49 6.12
CA ILE A 140 -5.08 -39.22 7.14
C ILE A 140 -4.35 -39.23 8.50
N LYS A 141 -3.01 -39.31 8.49
CA LYS A 141 -2.19 -39.33 9.71
C LYS A 141 -1.95 -37.97 10.35
N GLY A 142 -2.58 -36.88 9.82
CA GLY A 142 -2.45 -35.54 10.37
C GLY A 142 -1.07 -34.89 10.16
N GLY A 143 -0.21 -35.51 9.34
CA GLY A 143 1.08 -34.95 8.95
C GLY A 143 0.91 -33.84 7.93
N GLY A 144 1.49 -32.66 8.16
CA GLY A 144 1.58 -31.62 7.14
C GLY A 144 2.21 -32.16 5.87
N ALA A 145 1.75 -31.70 4.69
CA ALA A 145 2.21 -32.16 3.38
C ALA A 145 3.69 -31.79 3.14
N THR A 146 4.61 -32.54 3.70
CA THR A 146 6.06 -32.31 3.59
C THR A 146 6.72 -33.02 2.40
N GLN A 147 6.02 -33.91 1.70
CA GLN A 147 6.53 -34.57 0.48
C GLN A 147 5.53 -34.38 -0.67
N GLY A 148 6.02 -33.81 -1.79
CA GLY A 148 5.29 -33.69 -3.04
C GLY A 148 4.90 -35.06 -3.59
N GLY A 149 3.61 -35.28 -3.82
CA GLY A 149 3.08 -36.49 -4.46
C GLY A 149 2.72 -36.29 -5.93
N SER A 150 3.06 -35.13 -6.53
CA SER A 150 2.78 -34.81 -7.93
C SER A 150 4.02 -35.05 -8.78
N THR A 151 3.85 -35.73 -9.92
CA THR A 151 4.90 -35.95 -10.91
C THR A 151 5.29 -34.66 -11.63
N ILE A 152 6.46 -34.67 -12.31
CA ILE A 152 6.86 -33.57 -13.22
C ILE A 152 5.81 -33.35 -14.29
N THR A 153 5.22 -34.40 -14.87
CA THR A 153 4.12 -34.27 -15.85
C THR A 153 2.92 -33.53 -15.25
N GLN A 154 2.54 -33.83 -13.99
CA GLN A 154 1.47 -33.13 -13.30
C GLN A 154 1.82 -31.65 -12.99
N GLN A 155 3.08 -31.38 -12.63
CA GLN A 155 3.54 -30.01 -12.39
C GLN A 155 3.58 -29.21 -13.70
N TYR A 156 4.03 -29.79 -14.80
CA TYR A 156 3.98 -29.19 -16.12
C TYR A 156 2.54 -28.85 -16.52
N VAL A 157 1.62 -29.81 -16.40
CA VAL A 157 0.20 -29.61 -16.69
C VAL A 157 -0.40 -28.50 -15.82
N LYS A 158 -0.13 -28.52 -14.52
CA LYS A 158 -0.63 -27.52 -13.58
C LYS A 158 -0.14 -26.11 -13.93
N ASN A 159 1.16 -25.98 -14.19
CA ASN A 159 1.80 -24.70 -14.39
C ASN A 159 1.55 -24.12 -15.79
N TYR A 160 1.24 -24.98 -16.75
CA TYR A 160 1.12 -24.62 -18.16
C TYR A 160 -0.32 -24.50 -18.64
N PHE A 161 -1.26 -25.33 -18.11
CA PHE A 161 -2.61 -25.46 -18.67
C PHE A 161 -3.76 -25.10 -17.70
N LEU A 162 -3.46 -24.86 -16.42
CA LEU A 162 -4.52 -24.71 -15.40
C LEU A 162 -4.36 -23.45 -14.61
N SER A 163 -5.50 -22.87 -14.17
CA SER A 163 -5.53 -21.72 -13.24
C SER A 163 -4.92 -22.07 -11.89
N SER A 164 -4.49 -21.07 -11.15
CA SER A 164 -3.89 -21.22 -9.81
C SER A 164 -4.85 -21.66 -8.71
N ASP A 165 -6.16 -21.81 -9.02
CA ASP A 165 -7.20 -22.18 -8.05
C ASP A 165 -6.95 -23.55 -7.42
N ARG A 166 -7.03 -23.63 -6.10
CA ARG A 166 -6.86 -24.88 -5.34
C ARG A 166 -8.18 -25.66 -5.21
N THR A 167 -8.76 -26.12 -6.32
CA THR A 167 -10.02 -26.87 -6.33
C THR A 167 -9.82 -28.36 -6.66
N LEU A 168 -10.72 -29.20 -6.16
CA LEU A 168 -10.74 -30.63 -6.51
C LEU A 168 -10.98 -30.85 -8.01
N THR A 169 -11.80 -30.01 -8.63
CA THR A 169 -12.08 -30.04 -10.06
C THR A 169 -10.81 -29.79 -10.88
N ARG A 170 -10.00 -28.80 -10.48
CA ARG A 170 -8.70 -28.55 -11.10
C ARG A 170 -7.76 -29.78 -10.96
N LYS A 171 -7.66 -30.36 -9.75
CA LYS A 171 -6.82 -31.54 -9.53
C LYS A 171 -7.28 -32.75 -10.34
N TYR A 172 -8.58 -32.92 -10.52
CA TYR A 172 -9.13 -33.95 -11.41
C TYR A 172 -8.71 -33.75 -12.88
N LYS A 173 -8.87 -32.51 -13.39
CA LYS A 173 -8.43 -32.15 -14.74
C LYS A 173 -6.90 -32.35 -14.92
N GLU A 174 -6.10 -31.93 -13.92
CA GLU A 174 -4.65 -32.13 -13.91
C GLU A 174 -4.27 -33.60 -14.10
N ILE A 175 -4.91 -34.51 -13.36
CA ILE A 175 -4.65 -35.94 -13.47
C ILE A 175 -4.97 -36.46 -14.89
N LEU A 176 -6.14 -36.15 -15.43
CA LEU A 176 -6.55 -36.61 -16.76
C LEU A 176 -5.66 -36.07 -17.87
N LEU A 177 -5.31 -34.77 -17.81
CA LEU A 177 -4.40 -34.12 -18.76
C LEU A 177 -2.99 -34.70 -18.67
N SER A 178 -2.49 -35.01 -17.46
CA SER A 178 -1.15 -35.58 -17.28
C SER A 178 -1.05 -36.94 -17.92
N ILE A 179 -2.05 -37.80 -17.77
CA ILE A 179 -2.10 -39.13 -18.45
C ILE A 179 -2.14 -38.93 -19.97
N LYS A 180 -2.93 -37.99 -20.47
CA LYS A 180 -3.09 -37.73 -21.91
C LYS A 180 -1.83 -37.18 -22.54
N ILE A 181 -1.14 -36.23 -21.86
CA ILE A 181 0.12 -35.66 -22.32
C ILE A 181 1.23 -36.71 -22.32
N ASP A 182 1.32 -37.55 -21.30
CA ASP A 182 2.31 -38.61 -21.23
C ASP A 182 2.16 -39.66 -22.36
N GLN A 183 0.92 -39.86 -22.86
CA GLN A 183 0.65 -40.71 -24.02
C GLN A 183 0.97 -40.04 -25.37
N GLN A 184 0.98 -38.70 -25.44
CA GLN A 184 1.13 -37.94 -26.67
C GLN A 184 2.54 -37.37 -26.89
N GLN A 185 3.35 -37.23 -25.82
CA GLN A 185 4.67 -36.62 -25.85
C GLN A 185 5.69 -37.61 -25.28
N SER A 186 6.91 -37.59 -25.81
CA SER A 186 8.01 -38.37 -25.22
C SER A 186 8.40 -37.80 -23.85
N LYS A 187 9.05 -38.63 -23.01
CA LYS A 187 9.57 -38.19 -21.72
C LYS A 187 10.55 -37.02 -21.84
N GLN A 188 11.37 -37.02 -22.87
CA GLN A 188 12.27 -35.88 -23.14
C GLN A 188 11.51 -34.61 -23.48
N GLN A 189 10.47 -34.66 -24.32
CA GLN A 189 9.63 -33.49 -24.61
C GLN A 189 8.90 -32.97 -23.38
N ILE A 190 8.41 -33.83 -22.49
CA ILE A 190 7.76 -33.43 -21.24
C ILE A 190 8.77 -32.74 -20.32
N LEU A 191 9.99 -33.29 -20.18
CA LEU A 191 11.04 -32.69 -19.35
C LEU A 191 11.51 -31.33 -19.93
N GLU A 192 11.72 -31.27 -21.26
CA GLU A 192 12.04 -30.02 -21.96
C GLU A 192 11.00 -28.93 -21.71
N ASN A 193 9.72 -29.26 -21.92
CA ASN A 193 8.62 -28.35 -21.69
C ASN A 193 8.54 -27.93 -20.22
N TYR A 194 8.79 -28.84 -19.28
CA TYR A 194 8.84 -28.53 -17.85
C TYR A 194 9.99 -27.57 -17.56
N LEU A 195 11.21 -27.85 -17.98
CA LEU A 195 12.39 -27.03 -17.77
C LEU A 195 12.20 -25.60 -18.35
N ASN A 196 11.53 -25.50 -19.48
CA ASN A 196 11.26 -24.22 -20.15
C ASN A 196 10.08 -23.41 -19.55
N THR A 197 9.31 -23.99 -18.60
CA THR A 197 8.06 -23.35 -18.15
C THR A 197 7.96 -23.15 -16.64
N ILE A 198 8.71 -23.89 -15.86
CA ILE A 198 8.65 -23.81 -14.39
C ILE A 198 9.21 -22.47 -13.88
N TYR A 199 8.63 -21.97 -12.79
CA TYR A 199 9.08 -20.77 -12.11
C TYR A 199 10.18 -21.08 -11.10
N TYR A 200 11.34 -20.44 -11.25
CA TYR A 200 12.52 -20.61 -10.41
C TYR A 200 12.70 -19.52 -9.34
N GLY A 201 11.81 -18.53 -9.26
CA GLY A 201 12.04 -17.32 -8.47
C GLY A 201 12.74 -16.24 -9.27
N ARG A 202 13.03 -15.08 -8.63
CA ARG A 202 13.72 -13.94 -9.26
C ARG A 202 13.07 -13.52 -10.59
N GLY A 203 11.75 -13.75 -10.75
CA GLY A 203 11.07 -13.53 -12.04
C GLY A 203 11.43 -14.49 -13.16
N ALA A 204 12.25 -15.49 -12.93
CA ALA A 204 12.75 -16.42 -13.93
C ALA A 204 11.77 -17.56 -14.20
N TYR A 205 11.25 -17.63 -15.42
CA TYR A 205 10.47 -18.73 -15.96
C TYR A 205 11.29 -19.44 -17.04
N GLY A 206 11.57 -20.70 -16.80
CA GLY A 206 12.45 -21.51 -17.63
C GLY A 206 13.89 -21.50 -17.15
N ILE A 207 14.60 -22.60 -17.51
CA ILE A 207 15.94 -22.89 -17.02
C ILE A 207 17.00 -21.90 -17.50
N GLU A 208 16.88 -21.40 -18.74
CA GLU A 208 17.81 -20.41 -19.29
C GLU A 208 17.73 -19.10 -18.51
N THR A 209 16.52 -18.58 -18.33
CA THR A 209 16.29 -17.37 -17.55
C THR A 209 16.73 -17.54 -16.10
N ALA A 210 16.55 -18.73 -15.53
CA ALA A 210 17.00 -19.04 -14.17
C ALA A 210 18.52 -19.05 -14.08
N ALA A 211 19.22 -19.65 -15.05
CA ALA A 211 20.68 -19.64 -15.11
C ALA A 211 21.24 -18.22 -15.18
N GLN A 212 20.63 -17.35 -15.98
CA GLN A 212 20.98 -15.94 -16.04
C GLN A 212 20.71 -15.22 -14.71
N ALA A 213 19.53 -15.42 -14.09
CA ALA A 213 19.14 -14.73 -12.86
C ALA A 213 19.93 -15.16 -11.62
N TYR A 214 20.40 -16.41 -11.58
CA TYR A 214 21.11 -16.95 -10.43
C TYR A 214 22.63 -16.94 -10.59
N TYR A 215 23.14 -17.07 -11.82
CA TYR A 215 24.57 -17.27 -12.10
C TYR A 215 25.12 -16.39 -13.24
N GLY A 216 24.29 -15.61 -13.94
CA GLY A 216 24.73 -14.70 -15.01
C GLY A 216 25.27 -15.42 -16.25
N LYS A 217 24.86 -16.68 -16.51
CA LYS A 217 25.34 -17.51 -17.62
C LYS A 217 24.21 -18.32 -18.25
N SER A 218 24.49 -18.90 -19.42
CA SER A 218 23.53 -19.74 -20.12
C SER A 218 23.35 -21.09 -19.38
N ALA A 219 22.15 -21.69 -19.51
CA ALA A 219 21.83 -22.98 -18.92
C ALA A 219 22.74 -24.13 -19.39
N LYS A 220 23.28 -24.04 -20.60
CA LYS A 220 24.27 -24.99 -21.14
C LYS A 220 25.60 -24.99 -20.38
N ASP A 221 25.89 -23.90 -19.65
CA ASP A 221 27.15 -23.72 -18.92
C ASP A 221 26.98 -23.97 -17.40
N LEU A 222 25.80 -24.43 -16.96
CA LEU A 222 25.52 -24.74 -15.55
C LEU A 222 26.38 -25.96 -15.10
N THR A 223 26.94 -25.83 -13.89
CA THR A 223 27.59 -26.99 -13.24
C THR A 223 26.54 -27.88 -12.55
N VAL A 224 26.97 -29.05 -12.08
CA VAL A 224 26.10 -29.97 -11.32
C VAL A 224 25.59 -29.29 -10.04
N GLU A 225 26.49 -28.58 -9.33
CA GLU A 225 26.19 -27.87 -8.10
C GLU A 225 25.11 -26.77 -8.31
N GLU A 226 25.27 -26.02 -9.38
CA GLU A 226 24.35 -24.93 -9.74
C GLU A 226 22.98 -25.47 -10.20
N SER A 227 22.99 -26.55 -10.99
CA SER A 227 21.76 -27.25 -11.39
C SER A 227 21.00 -27.78 -10.18
N ALA A 228 21.69 -28.27 -9.16
CA ALA A 228 21.08 -28.72 -7.91
C ALA A 228 20.51 -27.57 -7.07
N VAL A 229 21.11 -26.37 -7.12
CA VAL A 229 20.50 -25.18 -6.49
C VAL A 229 19.23 -24.79 -7.21
N LEU A 230 19.24 -24.70 -8.55
CA LEU A 230 18.04 -24.38 -9.32
C LEU A 230 16.93 -25.41 -9.10
N ALA A 231 17.26 -26.69 -9.02
CA ALA A 231 16.33 -27.77 -8.65
C ALA A 231 15.79 -27.60 -7.20
N SER A 232 16.55 -26.98 -6.32
CA SER A 232 16.14 -26.77 -4.93
C SER A 232 15.15 -25.62 -4.79
N VAL A 233 15.33 -24.52 -5.52
CA VAL A 233 14.51 -23.32 -5.38
C VAL A 233 13.11 -23.45 -5.98
N ILE A 234 12.89 -24.31 -6.97
CA ILE A 234 11.58 -24.49 -7.63
C ILE A 234 10.45 -24.90 -6.67
N ARG A 235 10.77 -25.51 -5.54
CA ARG A 235 9.78 -25.92 -4.54
C ARG A 235 9.06 -24.74 -3.91
N GLY A 236 9.74 -23.60 -3.79
CA GLY A 236 9.20 -22.37 -3.22
C GLY A 236 10.30 -21.31 -3.12
N PRO A 237 10.49 -20.50 -4.16
CA PRO A 237 11.58 -19.51 -4.18
C PRO A 237 11.60 -18.58 -2.97
N SER A 238 10.43 -18.20 -2.45
CA SER A 238 10.32 -17.33 -1.27
C SER A 238 10.97 -17.89 0.01
N ILE A 239 11.15 -19.22 0.09
CA ILE A 239 11.72 -19.91 1.26
C ILE A 239 13.05 -20.62 0.96
N TYR A 240 13.49 -20.62 -0.30
CA TYR A 240 14.73 -21.28 -0.73
C TYR A 240 15.71 -20.34 -1.44
N ASP A 241 15.34 -19.12 -1.86
CA ASP A 241 16.28 -18.15 -2.39
C ASP A 241 16.97 -17.39 -1.24
N PRO A 242 18.32 -17.49 -1.12
CA PRO A 242 19.05 -16.83 -0.03
C PRO A 242 18.96 -15.32 -0.05
N GLN A 243 18.67 -14.72 -1.20
CA GLN A 243 18.55 -13.27 -1.33
C GLN A 243 17.21 -12.74 -0.76
N VAL A 244 16.17 -13.57 -0.71
CA VAL A 244 14.87 -13.16 -0.15
C VAL A 244 14.95 -13.01 1.37
N ALA A 245 15.64 -13.93 2.05
CA ALA A 245 15.86 -13.86 3.50
C ALA A 245 17.13 -14.65 3.88
N PRO A 246 17.94 -14.18 4.86
CA PRO A 246 19.18 -14.84 5.27
C PRO A 246 18.99 -16.29 5.73
N GLU A 247 17.88 -16.60 6.40
CA GLU A 247 17.52 -17.95 6.85
C GLU A 247 17.32 -18.96 5.71
N ASN A 248 17.02 -18.47 4.50
CA ASN A 248 16.81 -19.30 3.33
C ASN A 248 18.10 -20.02 2.89
N LEU A 249 19.28 -19.48 3.22
CA LEU A 249 20.54 -20.15 2.93
C LEU A 249 20.61 -21.53 3.57
N LYS A 250 20.17 -21.66 4.81
CA LYS A 250 20.10 -22.98 5.50
C LYS A 250 19.09 -23.90 4.81
N ASN A 251 17.94 -23.37 4.42
CA ASN A 251 16.89 -24.15 3.77
C ASN A 251 17.35 -24.68 2.42
N VAL A 252 17.92 -23.81 1.57
CA VAL A 252 18.37 -24.21 0.24
C VAL A 252 19.57 -25.17 0.32
N THR A 253 20.53 -24.96 1.21
CA THR A 253 21.68 -25.86 1.40
C THR A 253 21.20 -27.24 1.83
N THR A 254 20.25 -27.34 2.74
CA THR A 254 19.66 -28.60 3.16
C THR A 254 19.01 -29.32 1.98
N ARG A 255 18.24 -28.62 1.15
CA ARG A 255 17.57 -29.18 0.00
C ARG A 255 18.54 -29.49 -1.15
N TRP A 256 19.57 -28.71 -1.35
CA TRP A 256 20.66 -28.94 -2.28
C TRP A 256 21.37 -30.28 -2.00
N ASN A 257 21.70 -30.54 -0.73
CA ASN A 257 22.22 -31.83 -0.32
C ASN A 257 21.26 -32.98 -0.66
N TYR A 258 19.94 -32.80 -0.38
CA TYR A 258 18.92 -33.78 -0.73
C TYR A 258 18.87 -34.08 -2.24
N VAL A 259 19.05 -33.05 -3.09
CA VAL A 259 19.07 -33.22 -4.56
C VAL A 259 20.29 -34.01 -4.99
N LEU A 260 21.49 -33.61 -4.55
CA LEU A 260 22.74 -34.31 -4.90
C LEU A 260 22.79 -35.76 -4.40
N ASP A 261 22.34 -36.00 -3.17
CA ASP A 261 22.22 -37.37 -2.62
C ASP A 261 21.19 -38.18 -3.42
N GLY A 262 20.17 -37.52 -3.95
CA GLY A 262 19.21 -38.07 -4.88
C GLY A 262 19.86 -38.48 -6.20
N MET A 263 20.72 -37.66 -6.78
CA MET A 263 21.47 -37.95 -8.00
C MET A 263 22.41 -39.15 -7.79
N VAL A 264 23.10 -39.20 -6.64
CA VAL A 264 23.93 -40.37 -6.29
C VAL A 264 23.08 -41.63 -6.20
N SER A 265 21.91 -41.58 -5.56
CA SER A 265 21.02 -42.74 -5.41
C SER A 265 20.45 -43.27 -6.73
N GLN A 266 20.42 -42.43 -7.78
CA GLN A 266 19.99 -42.81 -9.12
C GLN A 266 21.16 -43.22 -10.03
N GLY A 267 22.41 -43.10 -9.56
CA GLY A 267 23.60 -43.39 -10.33
C GLY A 267 23.99 -42.30 -11.33
N TRP A 268 23.43 -41.12 -11.22
CA TRP A 268 23.71 -39.95 -12.06
C TRP A 268 24.93 -39.15 -11.59
N LEU A 269 25.34 -39.34 -10.33
CA LEU A 269 26.50 -38.73 -9.73
C LEU A 269 27.26 -39.75 -8.90
N ASP A 270 28.59 -39.79 -9.03
CA ASP A 270 29.38 -40.67 -8.19
C ASP A 270 29.59 -40.09 -6.76
N GLN A 271 29.79 -41.00 -5.79
CA GLN A 271 29.89 -40.65 -4.39
C GLN A 271 31.14 -39.81 -4.05
N ALA A 272 32.24 -40.01 -4.77
CA ALA A 272 33.50 -39.32 -4.51
C ALA A 272 33.39 -37.84 -4.99
N THR A 273 32.85 -37.64 -6.18
CA THR A 273 32.56 -36.29 -6.72
C THR A 273 31.57 -35.55 -5.81
N ARG A 274 30.51 -36.25 -5.34
CA ARG A 274 29.53 -35.65 -4.41
C ARG A 274 30.18 -35.15 -3.12
N GLN A 275 31.16 -35.84 -2.56
CA GLN A 275 31.81 -35.43 -1.32
C GLN A 275 32.70 -34.18 -1.47
N ALA A 276 33.20 -33.91 -2.67
CA ALA A 276 34.03 -32.76 -2.98
C ALA A 276 33.22 -31.50 -3.28
N MET A 277 31.90 -31.61 -3.54
CA MET A 277 31.04 -30.48 -3.93
C MET A 277 30.80 -29.49 -2.81
N GLN A 278 30.82 -28.21 -3.14
CA GLN A 278 30.51 -27.13 -2.27
C GLN A 278 29.27 -26.36 -2.80
N PHE A 279 28.53 -25.76 -1.88
CA PHE A 279 27.34 -24.97 -2.25
C PHE A 279 27.76 -23.75 -3.07
N PRO A 280 27.30 -23.59 -4.32
CA PRO A 280 27.62 -22.44 -5.16
C PRO A 280 26.77 -21.25 -4.73
N THR A 281 27.41 -20.11 -4.47
CA THR A 281 26.70 -18.90 -4.07
C THR A 281 26.08 -18.23 -5.30
N PRO A 282 24.75 -18.06 -5.35
CA PRO A 282 24.10 -17.31 -6.41
C PRO A 282 24.55 -15.84 -6.42
N ILE A 283 24.58 -15.21 -7.60
CA ILE A 283 24.88 -13.79 -7.75
C ILE A 283 23.81 -12.92 -7.09
N GLU A 284 24.18 -11.70 -6.71
CA GLU A 284 23.22 -10.66 -6.35
C GLU A 284 22.36 -10.32 -7.57
N TRP A 285 21.08 -10.63 -7.47
CA TRP A 285 20.13 -10.36 -8.53
C TRP A 285 19.37 -9.06 -8.24
N LYS A 286 19.43 -8.17 -9.19
CA LYS A 286 18.58 -6.96 -9.20
C LYS A 286 17.46 -7.23 -10.18
N PRO A 287 16.19 -7.27 -9.72
CA PRO A 287 15.09 -7.46 -10.65
C PRO A 287 15.21 -6.43 -11.78
N PRO A 288 14.85 -6.77 -13.03
CA PRO A 288 14.54 -5.79 -14.03
C PRO A 288 13.27 -5.08 -13.57
N THR A 289 13.43 -4.17 -12.65
CA THR A 289 12.36 -3.35 -12.10
C THR A 289 11.94 -2.36 -13.14
N ALA A 290 10.66 -2.08 -13.18
CA ALA A 290 10.22 -0.78 -13.62
C ALA A 290 11.04 0.24 -12.84
N THR A 291 12.06 0.79 -13.48
CA THR A 291 13.00 1.75 -12.89
C THR A 291 12.37 3.14 -12.89
N GLY A 292 12.90 4.02 -12.08
CA GLY A 292 12.42 5.38 -12.00
C GLY A 292 11.01 5.47 -11.39
N THR A 293 10.35 6.58 -11.70
CA THR A 293 9.02 6.91 -11.16
C THR A 293 7.91 5.98 -11.63
N ASN A 294 8.04 5.35 -12.80
CA ASN A 294 7.04 4.44 -13.35
C ASN A 294 6.88 3.16 -12.54
N GLY A 295 7.91 2.75 -11.77
CA GLY A 295 7.83 1.58 -10.90
C GLY A 295 6.69 1.65 -9.88
N TYR A 296 6.45 2.83 -9.32
CA TYR A 296 5.34 3.05 -8.39
C TYR A 296 3.97 2.87 -9.07
N LEU A 297 3.82 3.37 -10.30
CA LEU A 297 2.59 3.23 -11.07
C LEU A 297 2.30 1.78 -11.42
N VAL A 298 3.30 1.06 -11.89
CA VAL A 298 3.20 -0.37 -12.23
C VAL A 298 2.75 -1.18 -11.02
N GLN A 299 3.33 -0.91 -9.85
CA GLN A 299 2.96 -1.61 -8.61
C GLN A 299 1.52 -1.32 -8.18
N LEU A 300 1.06 -0.07 -8.29
CA LEU A 300 -0.33 0.31 -7.99
C LEU A 300 -1.31 -0.37 -8.95
N ILE A 301 -1.02 -0.36 -10.25
CA ILE A 301 -1.83 -1.03 -11.27
C ILE A 301 -1.90 -2.55 -11.01
N LYS A 302 -0.76 -3.21 -10.75
CA LYS A 302 -0.71 -4.63 -10.39
C LYS A 302 -1.53 -4.92 -9.12
N SER A 303 -1.44 -4.06 -8.11
CA SER A 303 -2.19 -4.21 -6.87
C SER A 303 -3.71 -4.09 -7.09
N GLU A 304 -4.14 -3.16 -7.95
CA GLU A 304 -5.55 -3.02 -8.32
C GLU A 304 -6.08 -4.23 -9.10
N LEU A 305 -5.31 -4.74 -10.07
CA LEU A 305 -5.64 -5.96 -10.82
C LEU A 305 -5.82 -7.16 -9.88
N LYS A 306 -4.90 -7.34 -8.92
CA LYS A 306 -5.00 -8.40 -7.91
C LYS A 306 -6.23 -8.23 -7.01
N ALA A 307 -6.46 -7.02 -6.51
CA ALA A 307 -7.54 -6.76 -5.55
C ALA A 307 -8.93 -6.89 -6.19
N LYS A 308 -9.14 -6.26 -7.36
CA LYS A 308 -10.45 -6.21 -8.03
C LYS A 308 -10.73 -7.45 -8.87
N LEU A 309 -9.75 -7.96 -9.59
CA LEU A 309 -9.93 -9.01 -10.59
C LEU A 309 -9.49 -10.38 -10.10
N LYS A 310 -8.95 -10.45 -8.86
CA LYS A 310 -8.46 -11.69 -8.24
C LYS A 310 -7.35 -12.38 -9.05
N LEU A 311 -6.64 -11.62 -9.87
CA LEU A 311 -5.51 -12.13 -10.65
C LEU A 311 -4.30 -12.37 -9.74
N SER A 312 -3.61 -13.46 -9.96
CA SER A 312 -2.30 -13.72 -9.34
C SER A 312 -1.18 -13.00 -10.10
N ASP A 313 0.00 -12.88 -9.49
CA ASP A 313 1.20 -12.38 -10.21
C ASP A 313 1.45 -13.19 -11.48
N ALA A 314 1.28 -14.49 -11.41
CA ALA A 314 1.44 -15.39 -12.55
C ALA A 314 0.43 -15.11 -13.68
N ASP A 315 -0.81 -14.76 -13.35
CA ASP A 315 -1.84 -14.40 -14.35
C ASP A 315 -1.50 -13.06 -15.02
N ILE A 316 -1.01 -12.09 -14.24
CA ILE A 316 -0.60 -10.77 -14.74
C ILE A 316 0.65 -10.90 -15.61
N GLU A 317 1.59 -11.75 -15.25
CA GLU A 317 2.87 -11.90 -15.95
C GLU A 317 2.78 -12.78 -17.20
N ARG A 318 1.88 -13.78 -17.20
CA ARG A 318 1.75 -14.78 -18.28
C ARG A 318 0.51 -14.62 -19.16
N GLY A 319 -0.47 -13.85 -18.67
CA GLY A 319 -1.79 -13.80 -19.29
C GLY A 319 -1.87 -13.02 -20.61
N GLY A 320 -0.78 -12.45 -21.10
CA GLY A 320 -0.81 -11.60 -22.30
C GLY A 320 -1.82 -10.46 -22.16
N LEU A 321 -1.92 -9.90 -20.95
CA LEU A 321 -2.90 -8.87 -20.65
C LEU A 321 -2.54 -7.57 -21.34
N GLN A 322 -3.50 -6.96 -22.00
CA GLN A 322 -3.46 -5.57 -22.43
C GLN A 322 -4.19 -4.74 -21.39
N VAL A 323 -3.45 -4.02 -20.56
CA VAL A 323 -3.98 -3.20 -19.48
C VAL A 323 -3.88 -1.73 -19.88
N VAL A 324 -5.01 -1.03 -19.95
CA VAL A 324 -5.03 0.42 -20.14
C VAL A 324 -5.18 1.07 -18.78
N SER A 325 -4.20 1.88 -18.41
CA SER A 325 -4.24 2.64 -17.15
C SER A 325 -5.02 3.94 -17.29
N THR A 326 -5.26 4.60 -16.16
CA THR A 326 -5.79 5.98 -16.15
C THR A 326 -4.69 7.03 -16.29
N ILE A 327 -3.42 6.64 -16.24
CA ILE A 327 -2.29 7.54 -16.23
C ILE A 327 -2.13 8.21 -17.61
N GLU A 328 -2.17 9.52 -17.63
CA GLU A 328 -1.94 10.30 -18.85
C GLU A 328 -0.47 10.69 -18.95
N LYS A 329 0.21 10.18 -19.98
CA LYS A 329 1.67 10.39 -20.11
C LYS A 329 2.09 11.86 -20.01
N PRO A 330 1.44 12.83 -20.71
CA PRO A 330 1.84 14.24 -20.60
C PRO A 330 1.70 14.78 -19.16
N ARG A 331 0.65 14.40 -18.42
CA ARG A 331 0.46 14.80 -17.04
C ARG A 331 1.44 14.11 -16.10
N GLN A 332 1.76 12.85 -16.35
CA GLN A 332 2.76 12.12 -15.57
C GLN A 332 4.15 12.72 -15.75
N ASP A 333 4.54 12.99 -16.98
CA ASP A 333 5.82 13.63 -17.30
C ASP A 333 5.91 15.02 -16.64
N ALA A 334 4.82 15.79 -16.68
CA ALA A 334 4.73 17.09 -16.01
C ALA A 334 4.87 16.98 -14.49
N ALA A 335 4.31 15.94 -13.86
CA ALA A 335 4.45 15.72 -12.41
C ALA A 335 5.91 15.42 -12.02
N VAL A 336 6.58 14.58 -12.80
CA VAL A 336 8.00 14.27 -12.63
C VAL A 336 8.85 15.52 -12.80
N ALA A 337 8.67 16.26 -13.89
CA ALA A 337 9.42 17.48 -14.17
C ALA A 337 9.20 18.54 -13.08
N ALA A 338 7.96 18.78 -12.67
CA ALA A 338 7.64 19.77 -11.62
C ALA A 338 8.35 19.47 -10.30
N VAL A 339 8.46 18.19 -9.94
CA VAL A 339 9.21 17.78 -8.76
C VAL A 339 10.70 17.98 -8.97
N GLN A 340 11.27 17.46 -10.06
CA GLN A 340 12.70 17.54 -10.35
C GLN A 340 13.23 18.98 -10.41
N GLU A 341 12.46 19.88 -11.02
CA GLU A 341 12.83 21.29 -11.15
C GLU A 341 12.67 22.10 -9.87
N SER A 342 11.82 21.63 -8.96
CA SER A 342 11.48 22.39 -7.76
C SER A 342 12.24 21.92 -6.52
N MET A 343 12.58 20.63 -6.43
CA MET A 343 13.25 20.07 -5.25
C MET A 343 14.66 20.58 -5.12
N PRO A 344 15.08 21.00 -3.90
CA PRO A 344 16.44 21.45 -3.66
C PRO A 344 17.42 20.28 -3.71
N ALA A 345 18.54 20.47 -4.41
CA ALA A 345 19.56 19.44 -4.60
C ALA A 345 20.33 19.10 -3.31
N ASP A 346 20.37 20.01 -2.36
CA ASP A 346 21.06 19.89 -1.07
C ASP A 346 20.20 19.32 0.06
N ALA A 347 19.01 18.82 -0.26
CA ALA A 347 18.09 18.16 0.69
C ALA A 347 17.69 16.75 0.20
N PRO A 348 18.62 15.78 0.12
CA PRO A 348 18.36 14.46 -0.46
C PRO A 348 17.41 13.59 0.39
N ASP A 349 17.21 13.92 1.65
CA ASP A 349 16.29 13.25 2.57
C ASP A 349 14.87 13.84 2.57
N LEU A 350 14.64 14.96 1.86
CA LEU A 350 13.31 15.52 1.69
C LEU A 350 12.49 14.65 0.71
N ARG A 351 11.29 14.26 1.13
CA ARG A 351 10.37 13.44 0.35
C ARG A 351 9.16 14.24 -0.10
N VAL A 352 8.68 13.94 -1.29
CA VAL A 352 7.48 14.54 -1.85
C VAL A 352 6.57 13.48 -2.44
N GLY A 353 5.28 13.56 -2.16
CA GLY A 353 4.23 12.84 -2.85
C GLY A 353 3.38 13.82 -3.65
N LEU A 354 2.99 13.44 -4.88
CA LEU A 354 2.01 14.16 -5.70
C LEU A 354 0.99 13.16 -6.24
N ALA A 355 -0.28 13.51 -6.17
CA ALA A 355 -1.35 12.75 -6.81
C ALA A 355 -2.36 13.69 -7.46
N SER A 356 -2.84 13.31 -8.64
CA SER A 356 -3.78 14.10 -9.44
C SER A 356 -4.96 13.25 -9.88
N VAL A 357 -6.18 13.67 -9.55
CA VAL A 357 -7.42 12.91 -9.68
C VAL A 357 -8.44 13.71 -10.48
N VAL A 358 -9.18 13.04 -11.37
CA VAL A 358 -10.29 13.62 -12.13
C VAL A 358 -11.51 13.76 -11.24
N PRO A 359 -12.02 15.00 -11.03
CA PRO A 359 -13.20 15.24 -10.21
C PRO A 359 -14.45 14.49 -10.69
N GLY A 360 -15.17 13.85 -9.75
CA GLY A 360 -16.42 13.14 -10.02
C GLY A 360 -16.29 11.85 -10.82
N ASN A 361 -15.05 11.43 -11.13
CA ASN A 361 -14.76 10.18 -11.82
C ASN A 361 -13.83 9.28 -10.99
N GLY A 362 -12.83 9.83 -10.30
CA GLY A 362 -11.87 9.10 -9.48
C GLY A 362 -10.66 8.54 -10.25
N ALA A 363 -10.55 8.76 -11.57
CA ALA A 363 -9.38 8.36 -12.33
C ALA A 363 -8.12 9.11 -11.84
N VAL A 364 -7.08 8.37 -11.46
CA VAL A 364 -5.77 8.93 -11.10
C VAL A 364 -4.97 9.12 -12.38
N VAL A 365 -4.76 10.37 -12.80
CA VAL A 365 -4.14 10.69 -14.10
C VAL A 365 -2.64 10.94 -14.03
N ALA A 366 -2.13 11.25 -12.84
CA ALA A 366 -0.69 11.35 -12.56
C ALA A 366 -0.43 11.06 -11.08
N LEU A 367 0.74 10.46 -10.80
CA LEU A 367 1.19 10.21 -9.44
C LEU A 367 2.73 10.20 -9.39
N TYR A 368 3.30 10.89 -8.41
CA TYR A 368 4.70 10.82 -8.09
C TYR A 368 4.88 10.28 -6.67
N GLY A 369 5.46 9.09 -6.56
CA GLY A 369 5.69 8.41 -5.28
C GLY A 369 7.14 8.46 -4.79
N GLY A 370 8.08 8.84 -5.66
CA GLY A 370 9.51 8.89 -5.41
C GLY A 370 10.30 8.94 -6.72
N ALA A 371 11.61 9.17 -6.62
CA ALA A 371 12.48 9.35 -7.79
C ALA A 371 12.74 8.02 -8.52
N ASP A 372 12.96 6.95 -7.78
CA ASP A 372 13.27 5.64 -8.35
C ASP A 372 12.79 4.50 -7.45
N TYR A 373 11.83 3.73 -7.96
CA TYR A 373 11.24 2.57 -7.27
C TYR A 373 12.28 1.45 -7.01
N ALA A 374 13.32 1.36 -7.83
CA ALA A 374 14.34 0.34 -7.65
C ALA A 374 15.19 0.59 -6.39
N THR A 375 15.38 1.84 -6.02
CA THR A 375 16.17 2.23 -4.85
C THR A 375 15.32 2.43 -3.60
N GLU A 376 14.09 2.92 -3.75
CA GLU A 376 13.14 3.16 -2.66
C GLU A 376 11.73 2.74 -3.09
N GLN A 377 11.21 1.66 -2.52
CA GLN A 377 9.88 1.14 -2.89
C GLN A 377 8.74 1.82 -2.13
N PHE A 378 9.06 2.56 -1.06
CA PHE A 378 8.07 3.26 -0.25
C PHE A 378 7.48 4.45 -1.03
N ASN A 379 6.18 4.39 -1.32
CA ASN A 379 5.50 5.37 -2.14
C ASN A 379 5.02 6.56 -1.31
N SER A 380 5.64 7.73 -1.49
CA SER A 380 5.29 8.96 -0.77
C SER A 380 3.86 9.46 -1.01
N ALA A 381 3.20 9.02 -2.10
CA ALA A 381 1.83 9.43 -2.38
C ALA A 381 0.76 8.48 -1.80
N THR A 382 1.07 7.19 -1.63
CA THR A 382 0.10 6.17 -1.23
C THR A 382 0.41 5.45 0.07
N ASP A 383 1.68 5.42 0.50
CA ASP A 383 2.10 4.69 1.70
C ASP A 383 2.43 5.64 2.84
N ALA A 384 3.09 6.77 2.55
CA ALA A 384 3.37 7.80 3.54
C ALA A 384 2.08 8.40 4.10
N LYS A 385 2.03 8.52 5.43
CA LYS A 385 0.98 9.22 6.15
C LYS A 385 1.62 10.40 6.87
N MET A 386 1.15 11.58 6.57
CA MET A 386 1.64 12.85 7.13
C MET A 386 0.48 13.62 7.75
N GLN A 387 0.73 14.34 8.82
CA GLN A 387 -0.29 15.23 9.38
C GLN A 387 -0.75 16.24 8.32
N ALA A 388 -2.07 16.34 8.11
CA ALA A 388 -2.65 17.16 7.07
C ALA A 388 -2.44 18.67 7.29
N GLY A 389 -2.25 19.08 8.52
CA GLY A 389 -2.17 20.50 8.83
C GLY A 389 -3.44 21.25 8.43
N SER A 390 -3.29 22.50 8.04
CA SER A 390 -4.43 23.36 7.67
C SER A 390 -5.17 22.95 6.39
N THR A 391 -4.73 21.95 5.63
CA THR A 391 -5.53 21.40 4.51
C THR A 391 -6.78 20.67 4.98
N PHE A 392 -6.89 20.42 6.28
CA PHE A 392 -8.08 19.83 6.89
C PHE A 392 -9.22 20.82 7.16
N LYS A 393 -8.95 22.12 7.18
CA LYS A 393 -9.93 23.18 7.44
C LYS A 393 -11.14 23.21 6.51
N PRO A 394 -11.03 22.90 5.20
CA PRO A 394 -12.19 22.78 4.32
C PRO A 394 -13.25 21.79 4.83
N PHE A 395 -12.85 20.66 5.46
CA PHE A 395 -13.80 19.70 6.00
C PHE A 395 -14.58 20.24 7.21
N THR A 396 -13.93 21.05 8.04
CA THR A 396 -14.64 21.79 9.11
C THR A 396 -15.61 22.81 8.54
N LEU A 397 -15.24 23.53 7.47
CA LEU A 397 -16.14 24.47 6.80
C LEU A 397 -17.35 23.74 6.19
N ILE A 398 -17.13 22.61 5.49
CA ILE A 398 -18.20 21.78 4.94
C ILE A 398 -19.15 21.33 6.04
N ALA A 399 -18.63 20.82 7.16
CA ALA A 399 -19.44 20.40 8.30
C ALA A 399 -20.27 21.57 8.87
N ALA A 400 -19.65 22.73 9.07
CA ALA A 400 -20.33 23.92 9.62
C ALA A 400 -21.41 24.48 8.69
N LEU A 401 -21.18 24.48 7.37
CA LEU A 401 -22.16 24.88 6.36
C LEU A 401 -23.34 23.90 6.32
N LYS A 402 -23.05 22.60 6.28
CA LYS A 402 -24.05 21.51 6.25
C LYS A 402 -24.97 21.53 7.48
N GLU A 403 -24.40 21.79 8.65
CA GLU A 403 -25.15 21.89 9.91
C GLU A 403 -25.96 23.18 10.07
N GLY A 404 -25.95 24.06 9.07
CA GLY A 404 -26.68 25.35 9.12
C GLY A 404 -26.15 26.36 10.12
N LYS A 405 -24.92 26.13 10.64
CA LYS A 405 -24.33 26.93 11.71
C LYS A 405 -23.60 28.16 11.23
N VAL A 406 -23.16 28.17 9.96
CA VAL A 406 -22.25 29.15 9.41
C VAL A 406 -22.71 29.63 8.04
N ASN A 407 -22.51 30.93 7.79
CA ASN A 407 -22.57 31.59 6.48
C ASN A 407 -21.16 32.14 6.19
N LEU A 408 -20.73 32.21 4.96
CA LEU A 408 -19.40 32.72 4.59
C LEU A 408 -19.15 34.19 5.02
N ARG A 409 -20.21 34.94 5.23
CA ARG A 409 -20.17 36.32 5.68
C ARG A 409 -20.28 36.50 7.20
N ASN A 410 -20.48 35.43 7.96
CA ASN A 410 -20.40 35.50 9.42
C ASN A 410 -18.99 35.94 9.83
N THR A 411 -18.93 36.80 10.82
CA THR A 411 -17.67 37.34 11.32
C THR A 411 -17.29 36.72 12.67
N TYR A 412 -16.02 36.51 12.86
CA TYR A 412 -15.44 35.90 14.04
C TYR A 412 -14.20 36.64 14.49
N ASN A 413 -13.91 36.57 15.77
CA ASN A 413 -12.69 37.16 16.31
C ASN A 413 -11.46 36.35 15.84
N GLY A 414 -10.55 36.99 15.11
CA GLY A 414 -9.31 36.45 14.61
C GLY A 414 -8.07 36.81 15.43
N ALA A 415 -8.24 37.39 16.63
CA ALA A 415 -7.10 37.68 17.50
C ALA A 415 -6.24 36.45 17.79
N SER A 416 -4.96 36.63 18.11
CA SER A 416 -4.03 35.56 18.45
C SER A 416 -3.14 36.00 19.62
N PRO A 417 -3.00 35.17 20.67
CA PRO A 417 -3.69 33.90 20.90
C PRO A 417 -5.14 34.03 21.34
N GLN A 418 -5.93 32.94 21.23
CA GLN A 418 -7.23 32.79 21.86
C GLN A 418 -7.31 31.50 22.69
N TYR A 419 -8.14 31.52 23.73
CA TYR A 419 -8.25 30.44 24.68
C TYR A 419 -9.64 29.79 24.60
N PHE A 420 -9.69 28.50 24.37
CA PHE A 420 -10.90 27.70 24.27
C PHE A 420 -10.80 26.53 25.23
N ASN A 421 -11.82 26.34 26.07
CA ASN A 421 -11.84 25.26 27.06
C ASN A 421 -11.94 23.86 26.41
N GLU A 422 -12.47 23.78 25.21
CA GLU A 422 -12.66 22.59 24.41
C GLU A 422 -11.33 22.05 23.86
N PHE A 423 -10.36 22.92 23.63
CA PHE A 423 -9.06 22.54 23.09
C PHE A 423 -8.12 22.11 24.21
N LYS A 424 -7.90 20.82 24.31
CA LYS A 424 -7.02 20.19 25.27
C LYS A 424 -5.86 19.47 24.58
N ASP A 425 -4.72 19.44 25.24
CA ASP A 425 -3.60 18.62 24.81
C ASP A 425 -3.92 17.13 25.03
N PRO A 426 -3.91 16.30 23.97
CA PRO A 426 -4.20 14.87 24.08
C PRO A 426 -3.26 14.11 25.04
N ALA A 427 -2.03 14.59 25.21
CA ALA A 427 -1.04 13.94 26.05
C ALA A 427 -1.22 14.26 27.54
N SER A 428 -1.74 15.45 27.88
CA SER A 428 -1.85 15.91 29.26
C SER A 428 -3.27 16.18 29.75
N ASP A 429 -4.26 16.11 28.86
CA ASP A 429 -5.67 16.53 29.06
C ASP A 429 -5.83 17.96 29.61
N LYS A 430 -4.75 18.75 29.54
CA LYS A 430 -4.76 20.14 29.97
C LYS A 430 -5.29 21.04 28.86
N PRO A 431 -6.16 22.03 29.18
CA PRO A 431 -6.59 23.01 28.20
C PRO A 431 -5.40 23.76 27.58
N PHE A 432 -5.44 24.04 26.27
CA PHE A 432 -4.45 24.89 25.61
C PHE A 432 -4.36 26.31 26.24
N SER A 433 -5.40 26.73 26.94
CA SER A 433 -5.36 27.96 27.75
C SER A 433 -4.21 27.96 28.77
N GLN A 434 -3.81 26.79 29.30
CA GLN A 434 -2.67 26.67 30.22
C GLN A 434 -1.31 26.55 29.48
N GLN A 435 -1.33 26.44 28.13
CA GLN A 435 -0.16 26.27 27.27
C GLN A 435 0.00 27.42 26.25
N GLY A 436 -0.64 28.54 26.45
CA GLY A 436 -0.53 29.70 25.57
C GLY A 436 -1.63 29.84 24.51
N GLY A 437 -2.68 29.03 24.56
CA GLY A 437 -3.86 29.11 23.70
C GLY A 437 -3.66 28.66 22.25
N VAL A 438 -4.72 28.74 21.45
CA VAL A 438 -4.69 28.57 20.00
C VAL A 438 -4.07 29.79 19.35
N ARG A 439 -3.05 29.60 18.52
CA ARG A 439 -2.32 30.67 17.84
C ARG A 439 -2.46 30.57 16.32
N ASN A 440 -2.53 31.73 15.68
CA ASN A 440 -2.37 31.83 14.23
C ASN A 440 -0.89 31.69 13.84
N PHE A 441 -0.62 31.39 12.57
CA PHE A 441 0.75 31.33 12.06
C PHE A 441 1.46 32.67 12.32
N GLY A 442 2.70 32.59 12.80
CA GLY A 442 3.46 33.76 13.22
C GLY A 442 2.82 34.59 14.35
N ASN A 443 1.86 33.99 15.08
CA ASN A 443 1.06 34.67 16.13
C ASN A 443 0.36 35.94 15.65
N THR A 444 0.03 36.03 14.35
CA THR A 444 -0.60 37.20 13.72
C THR A 444 -2.08 37.34 14.13
N GLY A 445 -2.48 38.48 14.68
CA GLY A 445 -3.87 38.80 14.96
C GLY A 445 -4.58 39.40 13.74
N PHE A 446 -5.85 39.02 13.51
CA PHE A 446 -6.64 39.45 12.35
C PHE A 446 -7.86 40.33 12.74
N GLY A 447 -8.09 40.60 14.01
CA GLY A 447 -9.30 41.29 14.45
C GLY A 447 -10.58 40.53 14.11
N THR A 448 -11.69 41.22 13.89
CA THR A 448 -12.95 40.61 13.46
C THR A 448 -12.98 40.48 11.94
N ILE A 449 -13.07 39.26 11.43
CA ILE A 449 -13.03 38.92 10.00
C ILE A 449 -14.10 37.91 9.63
N ASP A 450 -14.53 37.91 8.36
CA ASP A 450 -15.47 36.94 7.84
C ASP A 450 -14.80 35.54 7.57
N VAL A 451 -15.65 34.53 7.42
CA VAL A 451 -15.20 33.16 7.17
C VAL A 451 -14.37 33.05 5.89
N SER A 452 -14.72 33.77 4.83
CA SER A 452 -13.98 33.78 3.56
C SER A 452 -12.56 34.33 3.76
N THR A 453 -12.40 35.39 4.51
CA THR A 453 -11.11 36.00 4.85
C THR A 453 -10.31 35.10 5.79
N ALA A 454 -10.98 34.46 6.76
CA ALA A 454 -10.34 33.47 7.64
C ALA A 454 -9.83 32.27 6.88
N THR A 455 -10.56 31.78 5.86
CA THR A 455 -10.15 30.69 4.98
C THR A 455 -8.96 31.11 4.13
N ALA A 456 -9.01 32.30 3.51
CA ALA A 456 -7.94 32.86 2.68
C ALA A 456 -6.58 32.87 3.40
N ASN A 457 -6.60 33.35 4.66
CA ASN A 457 -5.39 33.48 5.47
C ASN A 457 -5.14 32.31 6.44
N SER A 458 -5.95 31.24 6.33
CA SER A 458 -5.79 30.05 7.16
C SER A 458 -5.83 30.31 8.68
N VAL A 459 -6.70 31.21 9.15
CA VAL A 459 -6.73 31.73 10.53
C VAL A 459 -7.16 30.62 11.50
N ASN A 460 -6.24 30.14 12.34
CA ASN A 460 -6.48 29.03 13.27
C ASN A 460 -7.55 29.36 14.30
N THR A 461 -7.51 30.57 14.88
CA THR A 461 -8.40 30.99 15.95
C THR A 461 -9.85 31.08 15.49
N VAL A 462 -10.11 31.46 14.23
CA VAL A 462 -11.45 31.40 13.64
C VAL A 462 -11.89 29.97 13.39
N TYR A 463 -11.02 29.17 12.81
CA TYR A 463 -11.35 27.74 12.52
C TYR A 463 -11.54 26.88 13.78
N ALA A 464 -10.90 27.24 14.90
CA ALA A 464 -11.22 26.65 16.21
C ALA A 464 -12.68 26.91 16.58
N GLN A 465 -13.16 28.15 16.42
CA GLN A 465 -14.58 28.54 16.67
C GLN A 465 -15.53 27.79 15.72
N LEU A 466 -15.17 27.65 14.42
CA LEU A 466 -15.98 26.90 13.47
C LEU A 466 -16.05 25.40 13.83
N ASN A 467 -14.96 24.80 14.33
CA ASN A 467 -14.94 23.40 14.72
C ASN A 467 -15.73 23.13 16.03
N ILE A 468 -15.80 24.11 16.94
CA ILE A 468 -16.69 24.05 18.10
C ILE A 468 -18.14 24.05 17.63
N LEU A 469 -18.50 24.92 16.68
CA LEU A 469 -19.86 25.02 16.15
C LEU A 469 -20.28 23.77 15.35
N ALA A 470 -19.41 23.27 14.48
CA ALA A 470 -19.65 22.09 13.64
C ALA A 470 -19.55 20.77 14.40
N THR A 471 -18.80 20.72 15.47
CA THR A 471 -18.30 19.58 16.22
C THR A 471 -17.14 18.82 15.55
N PRO A 472 -16.17 18.35 16.32
CA PRO A 472 -15.04 17.54 15.77
C PRO A 472 -15.49 16.26 15.07
N LYS A 473 -16.60 15.67 15.53
CA LYS A 473 -17.18 14.47 14.92
C LYS A 473 -17.67 14.77 13.50
N ALA A 474 -18.43 15.86 13.33
CA ALA A 474 -18.94 16.25 12.00
C ALA A 474 -17.79 16.61 11.03
N THR A 475 -16.71 17.23 11.53
CA THR A 475 -15.48 17.47 10.74
C THR A 475 -14.84 16.16 10.27
N ALA A 476 -14.70 15.14 11.15
CA ALA A 476 -14.16 13.84 10.79
C ALA A 476 -15.06 13.09 9.80
N GLU A 477 -16.39 13.16 10.00
CA GLU A 477 -17.37 12.57 9.07
C GLU A 477 -17.34 13.25 7.71
N ALA A 478 -17.17 14.56 7.64
CA ALA A 478 -17.02 15.30 6.38
C ALA A 478 -15.76 14.89 5.63
N ALA A 479 -14.62 14.74 6.31
CA ALA A 479 -13.38 14.25 5.70
C ALA A 479 -13.56 12.84 5.14
N LYS A 480 -14.18 11.94 5.90
CA LYS A 480 -14.47 10.57 5.47
C LYS A 480 -15.41 10.54 4.26
N ALA A 481 -16.49 11.32 4.30
CA ALA A 481 -17.44 11.41 3.19
C ALA A 481 -16.80 11.99 1.92
N ALA A 482 -15.81 12.88 2.06
CA ALA A 482 -15.04 13.40 0.94
C ALA A 482 -14.09 12.36 0.31
N GLY A 483 -13.76 11.27 1.02
CA GLY A 483 -12.90 10.19 0.51
C GLY A 483 -11.60 9.99 1.29
N VAL A 484 -11.42 10.61 2.45
CA VAL A 484 -10.31 10.31 3.37
C VAL A 484 -10.59 8.96 4.04
N THR A 485 -9.73 7.96 3.81
CA THR A 485 -9.87 6.60 4.34
C THR A 485 -9.00 6.36 5.58
N SER A 486 -7.98 7.18 5.80
CA SER A 486 -7.18 7.17 7.02
C SER A 486 -8.05 7.55 8.23
N GLU A 487 -7.71 7.01 9.39
CA GLU A 487 -8.44 7.29 10.63
C GLU A 487 -8.28 8.76 11.04
N VAL A 488 -9.39 9.44 11.24
CA VAL A 488 -9.45 10.83 11.70
C VAL A 488 -10.01 10.88 13.10
N ALA A 489 -9.20 11.34 14.04
CA ALA A 489 -9.61 11.49 15.42
C ALA A 489 -10.70 12.56 15.57
N ALA A 490 -11.81 12.22 16.24
CA ALA A 490 -12.92 13.16 16.51
C ALA A 490 -12.63 14.03 17.74
N ASN A 491 -11.50 14.73 17.74
CA ASN A 491 -11.09 15.67 18.79
C ASN A 491 -10.99 17.10 18.21
N TYR A 492 -10.97 18.11 19.08
CA TYR A 492 -10.95 19.52 18.66
C TYR A 492 -9.69 19.92 17.87
N GLY A 493 -8.60 19.14 17.97
CA GLY A 493 -7.38 19.36 17.18
C GLY A 493 -7.51 18.96 15.71
N ASN A 494 -8.53 18.18 15.33
CA ASN A 494 -8.65 17.67 13.96
C ASN A 494 -8.81 18.77 12.90
N VAL A 495 -9.36 19.94 13.24
CA VAL A 495 -9.42 21.12 12.36
C VAL A 495 -8.04 21.61 11.95
N PHE A 496 -7.02 21.33 12.75
CA PHE A 496 -5.61 21.65 12.44
C PHE A 496 -4.89 20.52 11.74
N GLY A 497 -5.63 19.45 11.36
CA GLY A 497 -5.07 18.32 10.63
C GLY A 497 -4.05 17.51 11.45
N THR A 498 -4.32 17.26 12.72
CA THR A 498 -3.46 16.47 13.62
C THR A 498 -3.46 14.97 13.27
N SER A 499 -4.43 14.50 12.50
CA SER A 499 -4.46 13.14 11.97
C SER A 499 -3.60 13.03 10.72
N SER A 500 -2.86 11.91 10.59
CA SER A 500 -2.01 11.64 9.44
C SER A 500 -2.79 10.97 8.31
N VAL A 501 -2.68 11.52 7.10
CA VAL A 501 -3.40 11.13 5.89
C VAL A 501 -2.43 10.93 4.72
N LYS A 502 -2.90 10.30 3.65
CA LYS A 502 -2.12 10.07 2.44
C LYS A 502 -2.37 11.14 1.39
N VAL A 503 -1.39 11.38 0.53
CA VAL A 503 -1.51 12.39 -0.55
C VAL A 503 -2.63 12.03 -1.51
N LEU A 504 -2.75 10.78 -1.91
CA LEU A 504 -3.84 10.34 -2.80
C LEU A 504 -5.22 10.52 -2.16
N GLU A 505 -5.37 10.30 -0.85
CA GLU A 505 -6.62 10.53 -0.14
C GLU A 505 -7.03 12.01 -0.18
N MET A 506 -6.05 12.91 0.03
CA MET A 506 -6.30 14.36 -0.01
C MET A 506 -6.60 14.83 -1.43
N ALA A 507 -5.89 14.33 -2.44
CA ALA A 507 -6.21 14.63 -3.85
C ALA A 507 -7.65 14.21 -4.19
N ASN A 508 -8.08 13.03 -3.76
CA ASN A 508 -9.43 12.54 -3.99
C ASN A 508 -10.50 13.32 -3.21
N ALA A 509 -10.21 13.68 -1.96
CA ALA A 509 -11.13 14.48 -1.16
C ALA A 509 -11.33 15.88 -1.75
N TYR A 510 -10.28 16.49 -2.29
CA TYR A 510 -10.37 17.77 -2.99
C TYR A 510 -11.03 17.62 -4.38
N ALA A 511 -10.88 16.44 -5.04
CA ALA A 511 -11.63 16.11 -6.25
C ALA A 511 -13.15 16.01 -5.97
N THR A 512 -13.55 15.53 -4.81
CA THR A 512 -14.95 15.52 -4.37
C THR A 512 -15.51 16.92 -4.21
N ILE A 513 -14.73 17.88 -3.65
CA ILE A 513 -15.12 19.28 -3.56
C ILE A 513 -15.24 19.88 -4.97
N ALA A 514 -14.25 19.67 -5.83
CA ALA A 514 -14.25 20.16 -7.21
C ALA A 514 -15.42 19.61 -8.03
N ALA A 515 -15.87 18.39 -7.76
CA ALA A 515 -16.98 17.70 -8.40
C ALA A 515 -18.36 18.03 -7.81
N GLN A 516 -18.46 19.11 -7.04
CA GLN A 516 -19.72 19.52 -6.40
C GLN A 516 -20.32 18.42 -5.51
N GLY A 517 -19.45 17.75 -4.74
CA GLY A 517 -19.86 16.75 -3.77
C GLY A 517 -20.01 15.34 -4.31
N LYS A 518 -19.69 15.07 -5.56
CA LYS A 518 -19.63 13.73 -6.13
C LYS A 518 -18.32 13.08 -5.75
N GLN A 519 -18.36 12.18 -4.78
CA GLN A 519 -17.24 11.37 -4.34
C GLN A 519 -17.11 10.14 -5.24
N ALA A 520 -15.92 9.88 -5.72
CA ALA A 520 -15.57 8.69 -6.49
C ALA A 520 -14.41 7.94 -5.82
N THR A 521 -14.41 6.60 -5.93
CA THR A 521 -13.27 5.79 -5.46
C THR A 521 -12.10 5.93 -6.44
N PRO A 522 -10.89 6.26 -6.00
CA PRO A 522 -9.73 6.34 -6.89
C PRO A 522 -9.39 5.00 -7.53
N TYR A 523 -9.00 5.03 -8.81
CA TYR A 523 -8.59 3.85 -9.55
C TYR A 523 -7.51 4.17 -10.58
N PHE A 524 -6.75 3.12 -10.98
CA PHE A 524 -5.62 3.21 -11.91
C PHE A 524 -5.82 2.41 -13.20
N VAL A 525 -6.82 1.51 -13.27
CA VAL A 525 -7.07 0.62 -14.42
C VAL A 525 -8.38 0.98 -15.09
N THR A 526 -8.32 1.43 -16.34
CA THR A 526 -9.49 1.70 -17.18
C THR A 526 -10.04 0.41 -17.78
N SER A 527 -9.16 -0.44 -18.32
CA SER A 527 -9.54 -1.74 -18.88
C SER A 527 -8.40 -2.74 -18.81
N ALA A 528 -8.74 -4.02 -18.80
CA ALA A 528 -7.80 -5.11 -18.91
C ALA A 528 -8.41 -6.25 -19.74
N LYS A 529 -7.70 -6.71 -20.78
CA LYS A 529 -8.12 -7.77 -21.68
C LYS A 529 -7.04 -8.81 -21.83
N SER A 530 -7.41 -10.09 -21.85
CA SER A 530 -6.47 -11.16 -22.19
C SER A 530 -6.44 -11.39 -23.71
N ALA A 531 -5.29 -11.84 -24.22
CA ALA A 531 -5.09 -12.09 -25.65
C ALA A 531 -6.01 -13.20 -26.19
N ASP A 532 -6.39 -14.17 -25.35
CA ASP A 532 -7.30 -15.27 -25.69
C ASP A 532 -8.79 -14.93 -25.56
N GLY A 533 -9.10 -13.69 -25.15
CA GLY A 533 -10.48 -13.23 -24.92
C GLY A 533 -11.19 -13.88 -23.71
N ALA A 534 -10.47 -14.65 -22.89
CA ALA A 534 -11.04 -15.26 -21.69
C ALA A 534 -11.34 -14.23 -20.60
N PHE A 535 -10.76 -13.06 -20.69
CA PHE A 535 -10.89 -11.98 -19.73
C PHE A 535 -11.07 -10.64 -20.44
N ASP A 536 -12.15 -9.93 -20.13
CA ASP A 536 -12.45 -8.57 -20.61
C ASP A 536 -13.04 -7.74 -19.46
N TYR A 537 -12.27 -6.82 -18.94
CA TYR A 537 -12.68 -5.92 -17.86
C TYR A 537 -12.66 -4.48 -18.36
N THR A 538 -13.69 -3.74 -18.04
CA THR A 538 -13.75 -2.29 -18.19
C THR A 538 -14.27 -1.70 -16.88
N VAL A 539 -13.63 -0.66 -16.39
CA VAL A 539 -14.02 0.01 -15.14
C VAL A 539 -15.41 0.62 -15.26
N ASN A 540 -16.18 0.49 -14.19
CA ASN A 540 -17.39 1.28 -13.97
C ASN A 540 -17.13 2.08 -12.67
N PRO A 541 -16.83 3.40 -12.76
CA PRO A 541 -16.51 4.19 -11.59
C PRO A 541 -17.67 4.22 -10.58
N GLU A 542 -17.36 3.92 -9.33
CA GLU A 542 -18.31 4.04 -8.23
C GLU A 542 -18.35 5.49 -7.76
N VAL A 543 -19.49 6.16 -7.99
CA VAL A 543 -19.69 7.58 -7.66
C VAL A 543 -20.91 7.73 -6.77
N THR A 544 -20.75 8.49 -5.67
CA THR A 544 -21.83 8.80 -4.73
C THR A 544 -21.93 10.32 -4.51
N GLN A 545 -23.15 10.84 -4.37
CA GLN A 545 -23.33 12.25 -3.95
C GLN A 545 -23.13 12.34 -2.44
N ALA A 546 -21.95 12.76 -2.01
CA ALA A 546 -21.57 12.84 -0.59
C ALA A 546 -22.01 14.15 0.06
N PHE A 547 -22.10 15.25 -0.72
CA PHE A 547 -22.46 16.58 -0.23
C PHE A 547 -23.35 17.30 -1.24
N ASP A 548 -24.17 18.21 -0.73
CA ASP A 548 -25.00 19.08 -1.56
C ASP A 548 -24.12 20.06 -2.36
N ALA A 549 -24.53 20.34 -3.60
CA ALA A 549 -23.80 21.23 -4.51
C ALA A 549 -23.63 22.66 -3.94
N ASP A 550 -24.62 23.15 -3.21
CA ASP A 550 -24.61 24.48 -2.58
C ASP A 550 -23.53 24.59 -1.49
N VAL A 551 -23.38 23.53 -0.68
CA VAL A 551 -22.28 23.44 0.32
C VAL A 551 -20.92 23.48 -0.38
N MET A 552 -20.81 22.80 -1.51
CA MET A 552 -19.56 22.77 -2.28
C MET A 552 -19.29 24.09 -2.99
N ALA A 553 -20.31 24.76 -3.51
CA ALA A 553 -20.16 26.09 -4.13
C ALA A 553 -19.59 27.11 -3.13
N ASP A 554 -20.17 27.19 -1.94
CA ASP A 554 -19.67 28.07 -0.88
C ASP A 554 -18.28 27.68 -0.39
N THR A 555 -18.02 26.38 -0.18
CA THR A 555 -16.69 25.88 0.20
C THR A 555 -15.65 26.23 -0.87
N THR A 556 -15.96 25.97 -2.15
CA THR A 556 -15.08 26.27 -3.28
C THR A 556 -14.80 27.76 -3.38
N TYR A 557 -15.82 28.63 -3.20
CA TYR A 557 -15.62 30.06 -3.18
C TYR A 557 -14.65 30.50 -2.08
N ALA A 558 -14.80 29.99 -0.85
CA ALA A 558 -13.87 30.28 0.23
C ALA A 558 -12.43 29.81 -0.10
N MET A 559 -12.29 28.65 -0.74
CA MET A 559 -11.00 28.12 -1.18
C MET A 559 -10.41 28.88 -2.38
N GLN A 560 -11.22 29.48 -3.25
CA GLN A 560 -10.73 30.40 -4.29
C GLN A 560 -10.07 31.63 -3.65
N GLN A 561 -10.59 32.13 -2.51
CA GLN A 561 -10.00 33.28 -1.82
C GLN A 561 -8.59 32.99 -1.30
N VAL A 562 -8.25 31.73 -1.00
CA VAL A 562 -6.88 31.29 -0.66
C VAL A 562 -5.92 31.57 -1.80
N VAL A 563 -6.32 31.27 -3.04
CA VAL A 563 -5.52 31.50 -4.25
C VAL A 563 -5.54 32.99 -4.65
N GLN A 564 -6.70 33.64 -4.62
CA GLN A 564 -6.84 35.01 -5.12
C GLN A 564 -6.14 36.04 -4.23
N ARG A 565 -6.25 35.93 -2.92
CA ARG A 565 -5.78 36.97 -1.97
C ARG A 565 -5.12 36.44 -0.69
N GLY A 566 -5.05 35.11 -0.55
CA GLY A 566 -4.57 34.44 0.67
C GLY A 566 -3.18 33.81 0.56
N SER A 567 -2.99 32.75 1.32
CA SER A 567 -1.71 32.02 1.43
C SER A 567 -1.32 31.23 0.18
N GLY A 568 -2.24 31.08 -0.79
CA GLY A 568 -2.05 30.29 -2.02
C GLY A 568 -1.79 31.13 -3.29
N LYS A 569 -1.41 32.40 -3.19
CA LYS A 569 -1.26 33.33 -4.33
C LYS A 569 -0.31 32.85 -5.41
N THR A 570 0.71 32.05 -5.08
CA THR A 570 1.64 31.47 -6.06
C THR A 570 0.91 30.69 -7.15
N ALA A 571 -0.20 30.03 -6.83
CA ALA A 571 -1.02 29.30 -7.78
C ALA A 571 -1.66 30.17 -8.88
N LEU A 572 -1.77 31.49 -8.70
CA LEU A 572 -2.26 32.41 -9.76
C LEU A 572 -1.46 32.32 -11.04
N ALA A 573 -0.19 31.90 -10.98
CA ALA A 573 0.66 31.73 -12.15
C ALA A 573 0.18 30.65 -13.15
N VAL A 574 -0.80 29.83 -12.79
CA VAL A 574 -1.47 28.86 -13.69
C VAL A 574 -2.42 29.58 -14.67
N GLY A 575 -2.92 30.77 -14.32
CA GLY A 575 -3.66 31.64 -15.25
C GLY A 575 -5.12 31.26 -15.50
N ARG A 576 -5.78 30.53 -14.55
CA ARG A 576 -7.20 30.14 -14.66
C ARG A 576 -7.88 30.07 -13.28
N PRO A 577 -9.22 29.89 -13.23
CA PRO A 577 -9.91 29.69 -11.96
C PRO A 577 -9.38 28.49 -11.18
N LEU A 578 -8.93 28.75 -9.95
CA LEU A 578 -8.39 27.73 -9.04
C LEU A 578 -8.91 27.94 -7.63
N ALA A 579 -9.04 26.85 -6.92
CA ALA A 579 -9.32 26.81 -5.50
C ALA A 579 -8.30 25.90 -4.81
N GLY A 580 -7.96 26.18 -3.55
CA GLY A 580 -6.96 25.35 -2.87
C GLY A 580 -6.78 25.73 -1.41
N LYS A 581 -5.88 25.02 -0.74
CA LYS A 581 -5.53 25.23 0.66
C LYS A 581 -4.08 24.89 0.93
N THR A 582 -3.38 25.75 1.64
CA THR A 582 -2.05 25.48 2.20
C THR A 582 -2.17 24.74 3.53
N GLY A 583 -1.28 23.80 3.78
CA GLY A 583 -1.12 23.08 5.04
C GLY A 583 0.33 23.18 5.54
N THR A 584 0.49 23.44 6.82
CA THR A 584 1.78 23.41 7.52
C THR A 584 1.48 22.88 8.92
N THR A 585 2.26 21.91 9.37
CA THR A 585 2.11 21.33 10.69
C THR A 585 3.00 22.06 11.70
N SER A 586 2.74 21.84 12.98
CA SER A 586 3.64 22.32 14.05
C SER A 586 5.04 21.77 13.81
N ASP A 587 6.05 22.57 14.11
CA ASP A 587 7.48 22.25 13.91
C ASP A 587 7.88 21.96 12.45
N ASN A 588 7.04 22.34 11.48
CA ASN A 588 7.26 22.16 10.04
C ASN A 588 7.61 20.70 9.64
N LYS A 589 6.96 19.69 10.27
CA LYS A 589 7.18 18.28 9.97
C LYS A 589 6.52 17.80 8.70
N ALA A 590 5.41 18.42 8.31
CA ALA A 590 4.75 18.20 7.03
C ALA A 590 4.28 19.53 6.44
N ALA A 591 4.36 19.64 5.12
CA ALA A 591 3.92 20.81 4.37
C ALA A 591 3.11 20.37 3.13
N TRP A 592 1.97 21.03 2.91
CA TRP A 592 1.01 20.65 1.90
C TRP A 592 0.51 21.80 1.06
N PHE A 593 0.23 21.54 -0.20
CA PHE A 593 -0.69 22.34 -0.98
C PHE A 593 -1.64 21.42 -1.74
N ASP A 594 -2.92 21.52 -1.42
CA ASP A 594 -3.97 20.78 -2.09
C ASP A 594 -4.88 21.77 -2.81
N GLY A 595 -5.11 21.56 -4.08
CA GLY A 595 -5.87 22.50 -4.89
C GLY A 595 -6.45 21.88 -6.15
N PHE A 596 -7.35 22.60 -6.80
CA PHE A 596 -8.07 22.12 -7.96
C PHE A 596 -8.50 23.23 -8.92
N ALA A 597 -8.61 22.87 -10.18
CA ALA A 597 -9.50 23.48 -11.17
C ALA A 597 -10.78 22.60 -11.27
N PRO A 598 -11.85 23.06 -11.96
CA PRO A 598 -13.04 22.22 -12.10
C PRO A 598 -12.78 20.83 -12.71
N GLN A 599 -11.73 20.70 -13.54
CA GLN A 599 -11.41 19.47 -14.28
C GLN A 599 -10.33 18.60 -13.65
N LEU A 600 -9.56 19.10 -12.68
CA LEU A 600 -8.42 18.40 -12.12
C LEU A 600 -8.15 18.85 -10.67
N ALA A 601 -8.03 17.87 -9.77
CA ALA A 601 -7.63 18.08 -8.38
C ALA A 601 -6.28 17.44 -8.12
N THR A 602 -5.39 18.16 -7.46
CA THR A 602 -4.02 17.71 -7.17
C THR A 602 -3.64 18.04 -5.73
N ALA A 603 -3.03 17.08 -5.06
CA ALA A 603 -2.41 17.25 -3.75
C ALA A 603 -0.90 17.07 -3.86
N VAL A 604 -0.15 17.92 -3.17
CA VAL A 604 1.30 17.81 -2.99
C VAL A 604 1.59 17.86 -1.49
N GLY A 605 2.16 16.79 -0.98
CA GLY A 605 2.60 16.67 0.42
C GLY A 605 4.10 16.43 0.51
N MET A 606 4.76 17.09 1.46
CA MET A 606 6.20 16.95 1.71
C MET A 606 6.46 16.64 3.16
N TYR A 607 7.49 15.83 3.39
CA TYR A 607 7.95 15.43 4.71
C TYR A 607 9.42 15.03 4.66
N ARG A 608 10.03 14.90 5.83
CA ARG A 608 11.42 14.48 5.99
C ARG A 608 11.47 13.31 6.97
N PRO A 609 11.73 12.06 6.50
CA PRO A 609 11.85 10.92 7.39
C PRO A 609 13.21 10.90 8.10
N GLY A 610 13.20 10.60 9.39
CA GLY A 610 14.39 10.30 10.16
C GLY A 610 14.80 8.81 10.05
N PRO A 611 15.98 8.45 10.54
CA PRO A 611 16.52 7.11 10.41
C PRO A 611 15.72 6.01 11.13
N ASN A 612 14.88 6.36 12.10
CA ASN A 612 13.99 5.43 12.80
C ASN A 612 12.53 5.56 12.37
N GLY A 613 12.26 6.27 11.26
CA GLY A 613 10.92 6.51 10.75
C GLY A 613 10.17 7.68 11.42
N GLU A 614 10.83 8.46 12.30
CA GLU A 614 10.29 9.68 12.86
C GLU A 614 10.19 10.80 11.81
N GLU A 615 9.22 11.70 11.96
CA GLU A 615 9.09 12.89 11.12
C GLU A 615 10.04 13.98 11.64
N LEU A 616 11.02 14.36 10.83
CA LEU A 616 11.96 15.46 11.11
C LEU A 616 11.38 16.81 10.69
N SER A 617 11.85 17.88 11.33
CA SER A 617 11.52 19.25 10.94
C SER A 617 12.12 19.58 9.57
N MET A 618 11.37 20.38 8.80
CA MET A 618 11.82 20.97 7.53
C MET A 618 12.17 22.46 7.68
N GLN A 619 12.69 22.85 8.84
CA GLN A 619 13.35 24.13 9.07
C GLN A 619 14.80 24.05 8.64
N ASP A 620 15.30 25.12 8.06
CA ASP A 620 16.68 25.26 7.56
C ASP A 620 17.07 24.11 6.59
N VAL A 621 16.15 23.74 5.68
CA VAL A 621 16.32 22.65 4.71
C VAL A 621 16.29 23.19 3.29
N GLY A 622 17.27 22.81 2.47
CA GLY A 622 17.30 23.11 1.04
C GLY A 622 17.26 24.61 0.72
N GLY A 623 17.92 25.44 1.54
CA GLY A 623 17.93 26.89 1.37
C GLY A 623 16.65 27.61 1.82
N TYR A 624 15.69 26.89 2.40
CA TYR A 624 14.47 27.46 2.99
C TYR A 624 14.64 27.59 4.51
N ALA A 625 14.40 28.79 5.08
CA ALA A 625 14.34 28.93 6.53
C ALA A 625 13.25 28.03 7.13
N GLU A 626 12.14 27.88 6.41
CA GLU A 626 11.07 26.89 6.70
C GLU A 626 10.36 26.48 5.43
N ILE A 627 10.10 25.18 5.28
CA ILE A 627 9.25 24.67 4.20
C ILE A 627 7.80 24.63 4.72
N THR A 628 6.97 25.48 4.12
CA THR A 628 5.54 25.60 4.43
C THR A 628 4.71 25.27 3.20
N GLY A 629 3.40 25.10 3.37
CA GLY A 629 2.50 24.88 2.23
C GLY A 629 2.47 26.03 1.22
N GLY A 630 2.81 27.25 1.66
CA GLY A 630 2.93 28.44 0.81
C GLY A 630 4.28 28.62 0.10
N SER A 631 5.25 27.72 0.37
CA SER A 631 6.59 27.78 -0.24
C SER A 631 6.81 26.66 -1.28
N LEU A 632 7.48 25.59 -0.93
CA LEU A 632 7.89 24.54 -1.87
C LEU A 632 6.72 23.68 -2.40
N PRO A 633 5.75 23.19 -1.58
CA PRO A 633 4.64 22.37 -2.10
C PRO A 633 3.80 23.09 -3.16
N ILE A 634 3.44 24.36 -2.92
CA ILE A 634 2.67 25.14 -3.90
C ILE A 634 3.48 25.44 -5.17
N LYS A 635 4.81 25.56 -5.07
CA LYS A 635 5.69 25.73 -6.24
C LYS A 635 5.63 24.51 -7.15
N VAL A 636 5.80 23.29 -6.58
CA VAL A 636 5.65 22.02 -7.31
C VAL A 636 4.24 21.90 -7.91
N TRP A 637 3.21 22.16 -7.12
CA TRP A 637 1.82 22.12 -7.55
C TRP A 637 1.55 23.07 -8.73
N THR A 638 2.04 24.30 -8.64
CA THR A 638 1.84 25.33 -9.69
C THR A 638 2.55 24.96 -10.96
N ALA A 639 3.81 24.48 -10.89
CA ALA A 639 4.57 24.00 -12.03
C ALA A 639 3.85 22.85 -12.74
N TYR A 640 3.38 21.86 -11.97
CA TYR A 640 2.60 20.75 -12.50
C TYR A 640 1.30 21.19 -13.15
N MET A 641 0.44 21.93 -12.44
CA MET A 641 -0.89 22.30 -12.92
C MET A 641 -0.86 23.20 -14.15
N LYS A 642 0.17 24.01 -14.29
CA LYS A 642 0.37 24.85 -15.48
C LYS A 642 0.49 24.01 -16.74
N VAL A 643 1.24 22.91 -16.69
CA VAL A 643 1.42 21.98 -17.82
C VAL A 643 0.23 21.02 -17.92
N ALA A 644 -0.24 20.47 -16.80
CA ALA A 644 -1.33 19.49 -16.78
C ALA A 644 -2.67 20.02 -17.31
N LEU A 645 -2.85 21.35 -17.29
CA LEU A 645 -4.05 22.02 -17.77
C LEU A 645 -3.81 22.82 -19.06
N ASP A 646 -2.63 22.73 -19.65
CA ASP A 646 -2.35 23.35 -20.96
C ASP A 646 -3.25 22.74 -22.05
N GLY A 647 -3.82 23.58 -22.90
CA GLY A 647 -4.76 23.14 -23.94
C GLY A 647 -6.14 22.67 -23.42
N VAL A 648 -6.36 22.58 -22.10
CA VAL A 648 -7.66 22.23 -21.54
C VAL A 648 -8.56 23.46 -21.48
N GLU A 649 -9.81 23.35 -21.94
CA GLU A 649 -10.80 24.45 -21.89
C GLU A 649 -10.93 25.01 -20.47
N VAL A 650 -11.00 26.35 -20.37
CA VAL A 650 -11.13 27.03 -19.09
C VAL A 650 -12.59 26.98 -18.62
N GLN A 651 -12.84 26.28 -17.54
CA GLN A 651 -14.13 26.22 -16.88
C GLN A 651 -14.16 27.12 -15.63
N LYS A 652 -15.34 27.67 -15.34
CA LYS A 652 -15.59 28.45 -14.11
C LYS A 652 -16.15 27.55 -13.03
N PHE A 653 -15.88 27.89 -11.79
CA PHE A 653 -16.57 27.31 -10.66
C PHE A 653 -18.00 27.84 -10.55
N PRO A 654 -18.91 27.08 -9.89
CA PRO A 654 -20.22 27.62 -9.53
C PRO A 654 -20.11 28.87 -8.66
N GLU A 655 -21.03 29.80 -8.82
CA GLU A 655 -21.12 30.99 -7.96
C GLU A 655 -21.54 30.58 -6.55
N PRO A 656 -21.05 31.26 -5.50
CA PRO A 656 -21.45 30.98 -4.14
C PRO A 656 -22.92 31.36 -3.90
N VAL A 657 -23.63 30.50 -3.20
CA VAL A 657 -25.07 30.74 -2.85
C VAL A 657 -25.23 31.46 -1.52
N TYR A 658 -24.18 31.55 -0.72
CA TYR A 658 -24.17 32.09 0.62
C TYR A 658 -25.26 31.46 1.49
N MET A 659 -25.15 30.15 1.70
CA MET A 659 -26.07 29.34 2.48
C MET A 659 -26.34 29.95 3.88
N ASN A 660 -27.41 29.51 4.54
CA ASN A 660 -27.71 29.84 5.92
C ASN A 660 -27.84 31.37 6.17
N LYS A 661 -28.55 32.03 5.29
CA LYS A 661 -28.74 33.55 5.37
C LYS A 661 -29.33 33.99 6.69
N SER A 662 -30.11 33.17 7.38
CA SER A 662 -30.66 33.44 8.71
C SER A 662 -29.59 33.48 9.81
N SER A 663 -28.44 32.85 9.59
CA SER A 663 -27.31 32.89 10.55
C SER A 663 -26.50 34.20 10.51
N LEU A 664 -26.89 35.16 9.65
CA LEU A 664 -26.27 36.49 9.60
C LEU A 664 -26.63 37.40 10.82
N GLN A 665 -27.48 36.95 11.73
CA GLN A 665 -27.65 37.58 13.07
C GLN A 665 -26.30 37.47 13.83
N PRO A 666 -25.96 38.45 14.68
CA PRO A 666 -24.70 38.40 15.43
C PRO A 666 -24.66 37.12 16.21
N THR A 667 -23.71 36.26 15.83
CA THR A 667 -23.43 35.01 16.51
C THR A 667 -23.09 35.34 17.97
N PRO A 668 -23.64 34.65 18.97
CA PRO A 668 -23.18 34.81 20.33
C PRO A 668 -21.67 34.60 20.34
N THR A 669 -20.93 35.63 20.67
CA THR A 669 -19.50 35.61 20.86
C THR A 669 -19.26 34.54 21.93
N VAL A 670 -18.59 33.46 21.59
CA VAL A 670 -17.97 32.60 22.59
C VAL A 670 -16.93 33.54 23.22
N GLU A 671 -17.26 34.13 24.36
CA GLU A 671 -16.33 35.01 25.04
C GLU A 671 -15.08 34.23 25.37
N PRO A 672 -13.90 34.66 24.88
CA PRO A 672 -12.65 34.06 25.34
C PRO A 672 -12.62 34.28 26.86
N SER A 673 -12.46 33.20 27.60
CA SER A 673 -12.24 33.30 29.05
C SER A 673 -10.96 34.10 29.26
N THR A 674 -11.13 35.41 29.54
CA THR A 674 -10.04 36.29 29.98
C THR A 674 -9.81 36.03 31.48
N ALA A 675 -9.28 34.87 31.80
CA ALA A 675 -8.68 34.63 33.09
C ALA A 675 -7.18 34.85 32.97
N GLU A 676 -6.77 36.08 32.99
CA GLU A 676 -5.42 36.41 33.42
C GLU A 676 -5.26 35.97 34.90
N PRO A 677 -4.23 35.22 35.27
CA PRO A 677 -4.01 34.84 36.65
C PRO A 677 -3.73 36.12 37.43
N THR A 678 -4.63 36.48 38.32
CA THR A 678 -4.46 37.58 39.32
C THR A 678 -3.23 37.19 40.18
N PRO A 679 -2.18 38.04 40.25
CA PRO A 679 -1.11 37.81 41.19
C PRO A 679 -1.60 38.00 42.62
N THR A 680 -1.36 37.05 43.48
CA THR A 680 -1.59 37.08 44.91
C THR A 680 -0.87 38.28 45.50
N PRO A 681 -1.53 39.19 46.30
CA PRO A 681 -0.87 40.31 46.93
C PRO A 681 0.07 39.81 48.05
N ALA A 682 1.32 40.18 47.98
CA ALA A 682 2.24 40.08 49.10
C ALA A 682 1.92 41.26 50.09
N GLU A 683 1.78 40.89 51.35
CA GLU A 683 1.55 41.81 52.49
C GLU A 683 2.65 42.85 52.58
N THR A 684 2.23 44.11 52.69
CA THR A 684 3.08 45.28 52.97
C THR A 684 2.96 45.65 54.44
N PRO A 685 4.04 46.00 55.16
CA PRO A 685 3.96 46.75 56.40
C PRO A 685 3.92 48.27 56.13
N ALA A 686 3.07 48.95 56.91
CA ALA A 686 2.84 50.38 56.91
C ALA A 686 4.03 51.20 57.47
N ASP A 687 4.26 52.39 56.97
CA ASP A 687 4.14 53.70 57.64
C ASP A 687 4.83 54.83 56.85
N GLN A 688 4.11 55.77 56.59
CA GLN A 688 3.96 57.25 56.71
C GLN A 688 4.90 58.23 55.97
N PRO A 689 4.55 59.49 55.88
CA PRO A 689 4.52 60.26 54.63
C PRO A 689 5.47 61.44 54.60
N THR A 690 5.80 61.98 53.46
CA THR A 690 5.97 63.43 53.27
C THR A 690 6.05 63.87 51.79
N GLN A 691 5.61 65.04 51.58
CA GLN A 691 5.23 65.81 50.42
C GLN A 691 6.33 66.36 49.47
N PRO A 692 6.09 67.21 48.51
CA PRO A 692 6.34 67.08 47.08
C PRO A 692 7.38 68.11 46.56
N THR A 693 7.92 67.89 45.40
CA THR A 693 8.38 68.97 44.54
C THR A 693 8.51 68.58 43.06
N GLN A 694 8.20 69.50 42.23
CA GLN A 694 8.00 69.57 40.81
C GLN A 694 9.29 69.61 39.95
N PRO A 695 9.25 69.87 38.66
CA PRO A 695 9.77 69.04 37.54
C PRO A 695 10.99 69.64 36.83
N ILE A 696 11.73 68.88 36.04
CA ILE A 696 12.59 69.50 34.99
C ILE A 696 12.87 68.48 33.88
N ARG A 697 12.36 68.76 32.70
CA ARG A 697 12.85 68.70 31.31
C ARG A 697 13.86 67.64 30.85
N SER A 698 13.50 67.04 29.72
CA SER A 698 14.36 66.40 28.72
C SER A 698 15.50 67.30 28.21
N PRO A 699 16.59 66.69 27.68
CA PRO A 699 16.75 66.67 26.23
C PRO A 699 17.41 65.41 25.63
N THR A 700 17.05 65.14 24.42
CA THR A 700 17.73 64.41 23.34
C THR A 700 18.91 65.26 22.78
N PRO A 701 19.86 64.85 21.92
CA PRO A 701 20.17 63.54 21.25
C PRO A 701 21.67 63.26 21.03
N THR A 702 22.03 62.02 20.60
CA THR A 702 22.97 61.52 19.55
C THR A 702 24.42 62.00 19.52
N PRO A 703 25.43 61.36 18.87
CA PRO A 703 25.59 59.99 18.35
C PRO A 703 27.04 59.39 18.54
N SER A 704 27.21 58.12 18.12
CA SER A 704 28.40 57.54 17.45
C SER A 704 29.71 57.23 18.22
N ALA A 705 30.11 55.99 18.19
CA ALA A 705 31.35 55.49 17.59
C ALA A 705 31.74 54.08 18.05
N THR A 706 31.98 53.23 17.10
CA THR A 706 32.76 51.97 17.14
C THR A 706 34.21 52.32 17.52
N PRO A 707 35.02 51.46 18.23
CA PRO A 707 35.87 50.51 17.53
C PRO A 707 36.19 49.17 18.26
N THR A 708 36.64 48.24 17.44
CA THR A 708 37.32 46.97 17.62
C THR A 708 38.74 47.13 18.22
N PRO A 709 39.57 46.07 18.40
CA PRO A 709 39.58 44.93 19.33
C PRO A 709 40.83 44.91 20.22
N SER A 710 40.96 43.97 21.16
CA SER A 710 42.28 43.37 21.48
C SER A 710 42.23 42.26 22.53
N ALA A 711 43.14 41.38 22.35
CA ALA A 711 43.44 40.10 22.95
C ALA A 711 44.02 40.14 24.38
N SER A 712 44.12 38.97 24.90
CA SER A 712 45.15 38.32 25.76
C SER A 712 44.76 38.00 27.19
N SER A 713 44.77 36.73 27.44
CA SER A 713 45.69 35.88 28.21
C SER A 713 45.44 35.76 29.72
N SER A 714 45.32 34.54 30.11
CA SER A 714 46.17 33.70 30.96
C SER A 714 45.64 33.25 32.33
N THR A 715 45.88 31.98 32.54
CA THR A 715 46.20 31.22 33.76
C THR A 715 45.10 31.05 34.82
N GLY A 716 44.85 29.93 35.40
CA GLY A 716 45.54 28.66 35.52
C GLY A 716 44.92 27.82 36.63
N ASN A 717 45.22 26.55 36.65
CA ASN A 717 45.16 25.55 37.74
C ASN A 717 43.80 25.15 38.31
N GLY A 718 43.48 23.89 38.52
CA GLY A 718 44.25 22.65 38.60
C GLY A 718 43.33 21.51 39.09
N ASN A 719 43.80 20.33 38.81
CA ASN A 719 43.59 19.03 39.49
C ASN A 719 42.25 18.35 39.51
N GLY A 720 42.14 17.16 38.92
CA GLY A 720 42.27 15.87 39.52
C GLY A 720 41.54 14.73 38.79
N ASN A 721 42.33 13.83 38.33
CA ASN A 721 42.23 12.36 38.33
C ASN A 721 40.96 11.63 37.83
N GLY A 722 41.23 10.69 36.90
CA GLY A 722 40.43 9.45 36.81
C GLY A 722 40.34 8.79 35.43
N ASN A 723 41.32 8.05 35.08
CA ASN A 723 41.41 6.79 34.31
C ASN A 723 40.23 6.28 33.48
N GLY A 724 40.48 5.91 32.22
CA GLY A 724 39.66 4.97 31.45
C GLY A 724 39.93 4.93 29.95
N ASN A 725 40.86 4.08 29.55
CA ASN A 725 41.19 3.69 28.18
C ASN A 725 39.97 3.29 27.33
N ASN A 726 39.91 3.76 26.08
CA ASN A 726 39.74 2.84 24.93
C ASN A 726 39.97 3.56 23.58
N PRO A 727 40.50 2.86 22.58
CA PRO A 727 41.12 3.49 21.42
C PRO A 727 40.14 3.63 20.23
N THR A 728 40.34 4.68 19.48
CA THR A 728 39.70 5.00 18.19
C THR A 728 40.23 4.09 17.08
N PRO A 729 39.39 3.55 16.16
CA PRO A 729 39.87 2.96 14.93
C PRO A 729 39.97 3.99 13.81
N THR A 730 41.14 4.04 13.22
CA THR A 730 41.55 4.78 12.02
C THR A 730 40.92 4.15 10.77
N ILE A 731 40.29 4.95 9.92
CA ILE A 731 39.82 4.54 8.59
C ILE A 731 40.89 4.89 7.56
N PRO A 732 41.27 3.97 6.64
CA PRO A 732 42.19 4.27 5.55
C PRO A 732 41.50 4.95 4.36
N ARG A 733 42.17 5.89 3.77
CA ARG A 733 41.85 6.64 2.56
C ARG A 733 42.05 5.77 1.29
N PRO A 734 41.21 5.81 0.27
CA PRO A 734 41.45 5.10 -0.99
C PRO A 734 42.46 5.86 -1.90
N PRO A 735 43.18 5.14 -2.77
CA PRO A 735 44.14 5.74 -3.68
C PRO A 735 43.49 6.37 -4.92
N ALA A 736 44.15 7.38 -5.47
CA ALA A 736 43.77 8.09 -6.69
C ALA A 736 44.00 7.24 -7.94
N PRO A 737 43.27 7.50 -9.04
CA PRO A 737 43.42 6.76 -10.30
C PRO A 737 44.66 7.25 -11.09
N ALA A 738 45.37 6.31 -11.67
CA ALA A 738 46.42 6.55 -12.64
C ALA A 738 45.82 6.74 -14.05
N GLN A 739 46.50 7.50 -14.85
CA GLN A 739 46.21 8.00 -16.20
C GLN A 739 45.67 6.98 -17.21
#